data_38e9a4d1fd97e8ba0acd326319dfe3ac
#
_entry.id   38e9a4d1fd97e8ba0acd326319dfe3ac
#
_cell.length_a   1.000
_cell.length_b   1.000
_cell.length_c   1.000
_cell.angle_alpha   90.00
_cell.angle_beta   90.00
_cell.angle_gamma   90.00
#
_symmetry.space_group_name_H-M   'P 1'
#
loop_
_entity.id
_entity.type
_entity.pdbx_description
1 polymer ?
#
loop_
_entity_poly.entity_id
_entity_poly.type
_entity_poly.pdbx_seq_one_letter_code
_entity_poly.pdbx_strand_id
1 'polypeptide(L)'
;MSRKQLALLEPTLVRQALLDAVKKLSPMVQWRNPVMFIVWVGSLLTTLLAIAMAGGALTGSATFTAAVSIWLWFTVLFANFAKAMAEGRSKAQANSLKGVKKTAFARKLRAPQHDAPVDHVPAEDLRKGDVVLVEAGDIIPCDGEVIEGGASVDESAITGESAPVIRESGGDFASVTGGTRILSDWLVIRCSVNPGETFLDRMIAMVEGAQRRKTPNEIALTILLIALTLVFLLATATIWPFSAWSGNAVSVTVLVALLVCLIPTTIGGLLSAIGVAGMSRMLGANVIATSGRAVEAAGDVDVLLLDKTGTITLGNRQASAFLPARGVEERTLADAAQLSSLADETPEGRSIVVLAKQRFNLRERDLQSLHATFVPFTAQTRMSGINIDQRMIRKGSVDAIRRHVEANGGHFPADVNKQVEEVARQGATPLVVAEGEKVLGIIALKDIVKGGIKERFAQLRKMGIKTVMITGDNRLTAAAIAAEAGVDDFLAEATPEAKLALIRQYQSEGRLVAMTGDGTNDAPALAQADVAVAMNSGTQAAKEAGNMVDLDSNPTKLIEVVHIGKQMLMTRGSLTTFSIANDVAKYFAIIPAAFAAVYPQLAMLNVMGLHSPSSAILSAVIFNALIIVFLIPLALKGVSYRPLSASAMLRRNLWIYGLGGLLVPFIGIKAIDLLLTLSGLV
;
A
#
# COMPACT_ATOMS: atom_id res chain seq x y z
N MET A 1 3.45 -0.52 -19.04
CA MET A 1 2.42 0.55 -18.99
C MET A 1 1.94 0.66 -17.55
N SER A 2 2.11 1.83 -16.93
CA SER A 2 1.51 2.09 -15.61
C SER A 2 0.00 1.84 -15.71
N ARG A 3 -0.60 1.21 -14.68
CA ARG A 3 -2.05 1.09 -14.60
C ARG A 3 -2.63 2.50 -14.66
N LYS A 4 -3.54 2.76 -15.60
CA LYS A 4 -4.23 4.05 -15.68
C LYS A 4 -4.95 4.27 -14.36
N GLN A 5 -4.61 5.35 -13.66
CA GLN A 5 -5.42 5.80 -12.52
C GLN A 5 -6.78 6.22 -13.07
N LEU A 6 -7.84 5.54 -12.63
CA LEU A 6 -9.20 5.90 -12.98
C LEU A 6 -9.54 7.24 -12.31
N ALA A 7 -10.19 8.12 -13.07
CA ALA A 7 -10.74 9.35 -12.50
C ALA A 7 -11.71 8.99 -11.37
N LEU A 8 -11.78 9.82 -10.33
CA LEU A 8 -12.63 9.56 -9.15
C LEU A 8 -14.11 9.41 -9.54
N LEU A 9 -14.59 10.21 -10.50
CA LEU A 9 -15.97 10.20 -10.99
C LEU A 9 -15.98 9.86 -12.49
N GLU A 10 -15.44 8.71 -12.87
CA GLU A 10 -15.48 8.28 -14.26
C GLU A 10 -16.91 7.94 -14.68
N PRO A 11 -17.42 8.45 -15.84
CA PRO A 11 -18.82 8.28 -16.23
C PRO A 11 -19.31 6.84 -16.28
N THR A 12 -18.48 5.90 -16.71
CA THR A 12 -18.83 4.47 -16.76
C THR A 12 -19.01 3.88 -15.37
N LEU A 13 -18.15 4.24 -14.42
CA LEU A 13 -18.24 3.82 -13.02
C LEU A 13 -19.45 4.43 -12.33
N VAL A 14 -19.73 5.69 -12.56
CA VAL A 14 -20.92 6.38 -12.00
C VAL A 14 -22.21 5.74 -12.49
N ARG A 15 -22.31 5.45 -13.78
CA ARG A 15 -23.49 4.79 -14.36
C ARG A 15 -23.73 3.41 -13.75
N GLN A 16 -22.69 2.59 -13.67
CA GLN A 16 -22.78 1.26 -13.06
C GLN A 16 -23.10 1.33 -11.58
N ALA A 17 -22.53 2.29 -10.86
CA ALA A 17 -22.80 2.51 -9.44
C ALA A 17 -24.25 2.93 -9.17
N LEU A 18 -24.84 3.74 -10.04
CA LEU A 18 -26.27 4.11 -9.95
C LEU A 18 -27.16 2.88 -10.10
N LEU A 19 -26.86 2.01 -11.05
CA LEU A 19 -27.61 0.75 -11.23
C LEU A 19 -27.44 -0.18 -10.03
N ASP A 20 -26.24 -0.31 -9.53
CA ASP A 20 -25.94 -1.15 -8.37
C ASP A 20 -26.56 -0.60 -7.08
N ALA A 21 -26.65 0.71 -6.93
CA ALA A 21 -27.33 1.35 -5.80
C ALA A 21 -28.80 0.94 -5.73
N VAL A 22 -29.47 0.90 -6.88
CA VAL A 22 -30.88 0.44 -6.96
C VAL A 22 -30.98 -1.05 -6.64
N LYS A 23 -30.09 -1.88 -7.17
CA LYS A 23 -30.08 -3.33 -6.88
C LYS A 23 -29.82 -3.63 -5.39
N LYS A 24 -29.04 -2.79 -4.71
CA LYS A 24 -28.72 -2.94 -3.28
C LYS A 24 -29.89 -2.56 -2.35
N LEU A 25 -31.01 -2.12 -2.86
CA LEU A 25 -32.24 -1.87 -2.05
C LEU A 25 -32.86 -3.15 -1.49
N SER A 26 -32.41 -4.32 -1.89
CA SER A 26 -32.88 -5.59 -1.34
C SER A 26 -32.72 -5.65 0.18
N PRO A 27 -33.74 -6.11 0.94
CA PRO A 27 -33.63 -6.23 2.40
C PRO A 27 -32.48 -7.11 2.86
N MET A 28 -32.14 -8.13 2.09
CA MET A 28 -31.05 -9.05 2.41
C MET A 28 -29.68 -8.37 2.36
N VAL A 29 -29.52 -7.38 1.50
CA VAL A 29 -28.30 -6.57 1.42
C VAL A 29 -28.27 -5.53 2.54
N GLN A 30 -29.38 -4.86 2.79
CA GLN A 30 -29.47 -3.79 3.80
C GLN A 30 -29.32 -4.33 5.23
N TRP A 31 -29.75 -5.54 5.49
CA TRP A 31 -29.60 -6.20 6.79
C TRP A 31 -28.14 -6.24 7.30
N ARG A 32 -27.19 -6.26 6.39
CA ARG A 32 -25.74 -6.29 6.73
C ARG A 32 -25.22 -4.99 7.32
N ASN A 33 -25.92 -3.88 7.12
CA ASN A 33 -25.60 -2.58 7.70
C ASN A 33 -26.76 -2.16 8.63
N PRO A 34 -26.63 -2.37 9.95
CA PRO A 34 -27.75 -2.14 10.87
C PRO A 34 -28.28 -0.72 10.88
N VAL A 35 -27.40 0.28 10.77
CA VAL A 35 -27.80 1.70 10.74
C VAL A 35 -28.66 1.98 9.50
N MET A 36 -28.17 1.59 8.33
CA MET A 36 -28.88 1.82 7.08
C MET A 36 -30.13 0.95 6.96
N PHE A 37 -30.14 -0.22 7.60
CA PHE A 37 -31.34 -1.06 7.67
C PHE A 37 -32.48 -0.37 8.42
N ILE A 38 -32.20 0.33 9.51
CA ILE A 38 -33.21 1.13 10.23
C ILE A 38 -33.75 2.26 9.34
N VAL A 39 -32.89 2.92 8.57
CA VAL A 39 -33.34 3.93 7.58
C VAL A 39 -34.22 3.30 6.51
N TRP A 40 -33.88 2.12 6.02
CA TRP A 40 -34.65 1.38 5.03
C TRP A 40 -36.05 1.01 5.57
N VAL A 41 -36.12 0.49 6.79
CA VAL A 41 -37.39 0.19 7.46
C VAL A 41 -38.22 1.46 7.65
N GLY A 42 -37.59 2.55 8.07
CA GLY A 42 -38.23 3.86 8.20
C GLY A 42 -38.75 4.38 6.86
N SER A 43 -38.03 4.19 5.79
CA SER A 43 -38.41 4.54 4.42
C SER A 43 -39.65 3.76 3.98
N LEU A 44 -39.67 2.45 4.23
CA LEU A 44 -40.79 1.59 3.92
C LEU A 44 -42.05 1.98 4.73
N LEU A 45 -41.88 2.18 6.04
CA LEU A 45 -42.96 2.58 6.93
C LEU A 45 -43.57 3.91 6.52
N THR A 46 -42.79 4.93 6.22
CA THR A 46 -43.29 6.24 5.77
C THR A 46 -43.94 6.17 4.39
N THR A 47 -43.46 5.29 3.51
CA THR A 47 -44.13 5.05 2.21
C THR A 47 -45.53 4.47 2.41
N LEU A 48 -45.67 3.46 3.27
CA LEU A 48 -46.97 2.87 3.60
C LEU A 48 -47.89 3.88 4.27
N LEU A 49 -47.38 4.70 5.18
CA LEU A 49 -48.16 5.78 5.82
C LEU A 49 -48.62 6.82 4.81
N ALA A 50 -47.78 7.23 3.87
CA ALA A 50 -48.13 8.18 2.82
C ALA A 50 -49.23 7.64 1.91
N ILE A 51 -49.16 6.38 1.53
CA ILE A 51 -50.19 5.71 0.75
C ILE A 51 -51.54 5.65 1.52
N ALA A 52 -51.46 5.28 2.78
CA ALA A 52 -52.68 5.21 3.64
C ALA A 52 -53.28 6.60 3.85
N MET A 53 -52.48 7.65 4.01
CA MET A 53 -52.95 9.04 4.13
C MET A 53 -53.58 9.54 2.82
N ALA A 54 -52.99 9.23 1.68
CA ALA A 54 -53.54 9.58 0.35
C ALA A 54 -54.86 8.87 0.06
N GLY A 55 -55.01 7.63 0.52
CA GLY A 55 -56.22 6.83 0.42
C GLY A 55 -57.31 7.15 1.44
N GLY A 56 -57.06 8.09 2.35
CA GLY A 56 -58.03 8.49 3.38
C GLY A 56 -58.14 7.56 4.58
N ALA A 57 -57.33 6.48 4.63
CA ALA A 57 -57.33 5.51 5.75
C ALA A 57 -56.74 6.07 7.04
N LEU A 58 -55.81 7.04 6.93
CA LEU A 58 -55.20 7.74 8.04
C LEU A 58 -55.29 9.25 7.88
N THR A 59 -55.33 9.96 9.02
CA THR A 59 -55.34 11.42 9.05
C THR A 59 -53.89 11.95 9.02
N GLY A 60 -53.65 13.03 8.31
CA GLY A 60 -52.37 13.70 8.23
C GLY A 60 -52.04 14.16 6.81
N SER A 61 -50.92 14.87 6.66
CA SER A 61 -50.48 15.37 5.36
C SER A 61 -49.77 14.27 4.55
N ALA A 62 -50.44 13.76 3.54
CA ALA A 62 -49.87 12.79 2.61
C ALA A 62 -48.68 13.37 1.84
N THR A 63 -48.71 14.64 1.47
CA THR A 63 -47.65 15.33 0.75
C THR A 63 -46.38 15.42 1.59
N PHE A 64 -46.47 15.86 2.84
CA PHE A 64 -45.32 15.94 3.75
C PHE A 64 -44.71 14.56 4.02
N THR A 65 -45.55 13.56 4.31
CA THR A 65 -45.09 12.19 4.57
C THR A 65 -44.44 11.59 3.32
N ALA A 66 -45.01 11.83 2.14
CA ALA A 66 -44.38 11.40 0.89
C ALA A 66 -43.05 12.07 0.62
N ALA A 67 -42.91 13.36 0.90
CA ALA A 67 -41.66 14.08 0.76
C ALA A 67 -40.56 13.53 1.70
N VAL A 68 -40.91 13.30 2.96
CA VAL A 68 -40.01 12.66 3.94
C VAL A 68 -39.61 11.28 3.46
N SER A 69 -40.57 10.46 3.01
CA SER A 69 -40.29 9.10 2.53
C SER A 69 -39.35 9.09 1.33
N ILE A 70 -39.56 9.97 0.35
CA ILE A 70 -38.68 10.08 -0.84
C ILE A 70 -37.27 10.38 -0.43
N TRP A 71 -37.05 11.32 0.47
CA TRP A 71 -35.72 11.69 0.92
C TRP A 71 -35.08 10.64 1.83
N LEU A 72 -35.84 9.87 2.56
CA LEU A 72 -35.31 8.70 3.29
C LEU A 72 -34.85 7.62 2.32
N TRP A 73 -35.59 7.36 1.24
CA TRP A 73 -35.15 6.47 0.18
C TRP A 73 -33.89 6.97 -0.51
N PHE A 74 -33.75 8.27 -0.75
CA PHE A 74 -32.52 8.86 -1.27
C PHE A 74 -31.36 8.69 -0.31
N THR A 75 -31.59 8.78 0.99
CA THR A 75 -30.53 8.51 1.99
C THR A 75 -29.97 7.10 1.83
N VAL A 76 -30.83 6.10 1.71
CA VAL A 76 -30.42 4.71 1.47
C VAL A 76 -29.71 4.57 0.12
N LEU A 77 -30.25 5.16 -0.93
CA LEU A 77 -29.66 5.11 -2.27
C LEU A 77 -28.29 5.77 -2.31
N PHE A 78 -28.10 6.90 -1.65
CA PHE A 78 -26.82 7.60 -1.62
C PHE A 78 -25.75 6.80 -0.87
N ALA A 79 -26.11 6.15 0.25
CA ALA A 79 -25.20 5.25 0.95
C ALA A 79 -24.84 4.03 0.09
N ASN A 80 -25.81 3.44 -0.60
CA ASN A 80 -25.59 2.36 -1.54
C ASN A 80 -24.70 2.79 -2.71
N PHE A 81 -24.90 4.00 -3.22
CA PHE A 81 -24.09 4.58 -4.28
C PHE A 81 -22.63 4.75 -3.85
N ALA A 82 -22.38 5.25 -2.64
CA ALA A 82 -21.04 5.38 -2.09
C ALA A 82 -20.31 4.03 -2.07
N LYS A 83 -20.99 3.01 -1.56
CA LYS A 83 -20.45 1.64 -1.52
C LYS A 83 -20.22 1.07 -2.92
N ALA A 84 -21.16 1.28 -3.83
CA ALA A 84 -21.09 0.80 -5.21
C ALA A 84 -19.95 1.48 -5.98
N MET A 85 -19.71 2.78 -5.77
CA MET A 85 -18.56 3.49 -6.36
C MET A 85 -17.23 2.90 -5.90
N ALA A 86 -17.10 2.67 -4.59
CA ALA A 86 -15.89 2.07 -4.05
C ALA A 86 -15.65 0.66 -4.60
N GLU A 87 -16.68 -0.18 -4.62
CA GLU A 87 -16.62 -1.54 -5.17
C GLU A 87 -16.37 -1.54 -6.68
N GLY A 88 -16.96 -0.59 -7.42
CA GLY A 88 -16.77 -0.45 -8.85
C GLY A 88 -15.33 -0.12 -9.23
N ARG A 89 -14.69 0.77 -8.48
CA ARG A 89 -13.26 1.06 -8.66
C ARG A 89 -12.40 -0.17 -8.42
N SER A 90 -12.69 -0.94 -7.38
CA SER A 90 -12.00 -2.19 -7.08
C SER A 90 -12.21 -3.23 -8.18
N LYS A 91 -13.43 -3.38 -8.71
CA LYS A 91 -13.72 -4.28 -9.83
C LYS A 91 -13.01 -3.88 -11.11
N ALA A 92 -12.92 -2.59 -11.40
CA ALA A 92 -12.19 -2.10 -12.59
C ALA A 92 -10.70 -2.45 -12.49
N GLN A 93 -10.10 -2.33 -11.32
CA GLN A 93 -8.73 -2.77 -11.08
C GLN A 93 -8.58 -4.30 -11.19
N ALA A 94 -9.53 -5.07 -10.67
CA ALA A 94 -9.54 -6.53 -10.81
C ALA A 94 -9.68 -6.95 -12.28
N ASN A 95 -10.54 -6.30 -13.05
CA ASN A 95 -10.73 -6.59 -14.47
C ASN A 95 -9.46 -6.33 -15.28
N SER A 96 -8.68 -5.30 -14.94
CA SER A 96 -7.38 -5.08 -15.56
C SER A 96 -6.41 -6.23 -15.30
N LEU A 97 -6.52 -6.88 -14.15
CA LEU A 97 -5.74 -8.07 -13.80
C LEU A 97 -6.26 -9.33 -14.51
N LYS A 98 -7.58 -9.49 -14.63
CA LYS A 98 -8.19 -10.61 -15.38
C LYS A 98 -7.80 -10.60 -16.85
N GLY A 99 -7.63 -9.44 -17.46
CA GLY A 99 -7.15 -9.30 -18.84
C GLY A 99 -5.75 -9.88 -19.05
N VAL A 100 -4.98 -10.07 -18.00
CA VAL A 100 -3.68 -10.72 -18.01
C VAL A 100 -3.81 -12.24 -17.99
N LYS A 101 -4.90 -12.77 -17.41
CA LYS A 101 -5.17 -14.20 -17.34
C LYS A 101 -5.76 -14.69 -18.66
N LYS A 102 -4.90 -14.87 -19.65
CA LYS A 102 -5.30 -15.50 -20.91
C LYS A 102 -5.20 -17.01 -20.78
N THR A 103 -6.22 -17.73 -21.30
CA THR A 103 -6.16 -19.17 -21.49
C THR A 103 -5.01 -19.51 -22.43
N ALA A 104 -3.91 -20.01 -21.89
CA ALA A 104 -2.75 -20.42 -22.64
C ALA A 104 -2.66 -21.95 -22.67
N PHE A 105 -2.10 -22.50 -23.73
CA PHE A 105 -1.66 -23.89 -23.72
C PHE A 105 -0.27 -23.96 -23.08
N ALA A 106 -0.06 -24.98 -22.26
CA ALA A 106 1.20 -25.24 -21.60
C ALA A 106 1.91 -26.43 -22.25
N ARG A 107 3.24 -26.35 -22.31
CA ARG A 107 4.09 -27.47 -22.74
C ARG A 107 4.51 -28.25 -21.47
N LYS A 108 3.74 -29.23 -21.11
CA LYS A 108 4.03 -30.08 -19.96
C LYS A 108 5.15 -31.05 -20.28
N LEU A 109 6.21 -31.05 -19.50
CA LEU A 109 7.33 -31.93 -19.62
C LEU A 109 7.04 -33.26 -18.88
N ARG A 110 7.40 -34.38 -19.51
CA ARG A 110 7.26 -35.71 -18.89
C ARG A 110 8.31 -36.01 -17.84
N ALA A 111 9.44 -35.27 -17.88
CA ALA A 111 10.52 -35.32 -16.90
C ALA A 111 11.02 -33.89 -16.62
N PRO A 112 11.60 -33.62 -15.45
CA PRO A 112 12.02 -32.26 -15.09
C PRO A 112 13.34 -31.87 -15.77
N GLN A 113 13.40 -31.96 -17.07
CA GLN A 113 14.58 -31.64 -17.90
C GLN A 113 14.15 -30.94 -19.19
N HIS A 114 14.96 -29.98 -19.64
CA HIS A 114 14.71 -29.21 -20.85
C HIS A 114 14.46 -30.07 -22.11
N ASP A 115 15.18 -31.17 -22.25
CA ASP A 115 15.12 -32.07 -23.42
C ASP A 115 14.02 -33.13 -23.32
N ALA A 116 13.24 -33.17 -22.27
CA ALA A 116 12.19 -34.16 -22.05
C ALA A 116 11.06 -34.02 -23.09
N PRO A 117 10.34 -35.12 -23.39
CA PRO A 117 9.16 -35.05 -24.26
C PRO A 117 8.11 -34.07 -23.73
N VAL A 118 7.48 -33.35 -24.63
CA VAL A 118 6.50 -32.30 -24.33
C VAL A 118 5.09 -32.79 -24.69
N ASP A 119 4.15 -32.64 -23.76
CA ASP A 119 2.73 -32.79 -24.01
C ASP A 119 2.05 -31.41 -24.01
N HIS A 120 1.29 -31.05 -25.04
CA HIS A 120 0.53 -29.84 -25.12
C HIS A 120 -0.78 -30.04 -24.35
N VAL A 121 -0.93 -29.32 -23.24
CA VAL A 121 -2.11 -29.36 -22.39
C VAL A 121 -2.66 -27.95 -22.15
N PRO A 122 -3.98 -27.78 -21.92
CA PRO A 122 -4.50 -26.49 -21.45
C PRO A 122 -3.87 -26.11 -20.11
N ALA A 123 -3.57 -24.84 -19.90
CA ALA A 123 -2.99 -24.35 -18.65
C ALA A 123 -3.88 -24.69 -17.43
N GLU A 124 -5.18 -24.77 -17.64
CA GLU A 124 -6.17 -25.13 -16.61
C GLU A 124 -6.02 -26.57 -16.09
N ASP A 125 -5.40 -27.46 -16.87
CA ASP A 125 -5.20 -28.88 -16.50
C ASP A 125 -3.89 -29.10 -15.73
N LEU A 126 -3.07 -28.06 -15.55
CA LEU A 126 -1.85 -28.14 -14.76
C LEU A 126 -2.17 -28.32 -13.28
N ARG A 127 -1.37 -29.13 -12.60
CA ARG A 127 -1.50 -29.38 -11.16
C ARG A 127 -0.17 -29.09 -10.45
N LYS A 128 -0.23 -28.84 -9.17
CA LYS A 128 0.95 -28.63 -8.32
C LYS A 128 1.94 -29.77 -8.51
N GLY A 129 3.18 -29.44 -8.79
CA GLY A 129 4.25 -30.40 -9.06
C GLY A 129 4.47 -30.72 -10.53
N ASP A 130 3.56 -30.33 -11.41
CA ASP A 130 3.76 -30.46 -12.85
C ASP A 130 4.91 -29.58 -13.32
N VAL A 131 5.66 -30.03 -14.32
CA VAL A 131 6.80 -29.33 -14.87
C VAL A 131 6.47 -28.88 -16.29
N VAL A 132 6.72 -27.60 -16.58
CA VAL A 132 6.44 -27.00 -17.89
C VAL A 132 7.68 -26.34 -18.48
N LEU A 133 7.76 -26.34 -19.81
CA LEU A 133 8.78 -25.63 -20.57
C LEU A 133 8.16 -24.34 -21.13
N VAL A 134 8.83 -23.20 -20.94
CA VAL A 134 8.46 -21.93 -21.56
C VAL A 134 9.67 -21.35 -22.30
N GLU A 135 9.42 -20.85 -23.49
CA GLU A 135 10.44 -20.28 -24.39
C GLU A 135 10.13 -18.81 -24.69
N ALA A 136 11.06 -18.12 -25.32
CA ALA A 136 10.91 -16.71 -25.70
C ALA A 136 9.59 -16.46 -26.46
N GLY A 137 8.82 -15.48 -26.01
CA GLY A 137 7.51 -15.14 -26.55
C GLY A 137 6.34 -15.85 -25.88
N ASP A 138 6.57 -16.89 -25.09
CA ASP A 138 5.51 -17.62 -24.39
C ASP A 138 5.03 -16.87 -23.15
N ILE A 139 3.78 -17.08 -22.80
CA ILE A 139 3.21 -16.65 -21.52
C ILE A 139 3.43 -17.77 -20.51
N ILE A 140 3.93 -17.42 -19.31
CA ILE A 140 4.10 -18.38 -18.22
C ILE A 140 2.71 -18.86 -17.78
N PRO A 141 2.43 -20.19 -17.84
CA PRO A 141 1.07 -20.69 -17.64
C PRO A 141 0.66 -20.88 -16.19
N CYS A 142 1.61 -20.84 -15.25
CA CYS A 142 1.35 -21.10 -13.84
C CYS A 142 2.34 -20.38 -12.95
N ASP A 143 1.94 -20.16 -11.69
CA ASP A 143 2.89 -19.76 -10.65
C ASP A 143 3.78 -20.96 -10.33
N GLY A 144 5.07 -20.71 -10.20
CA GLY A 144 6.00 -21.80 -9.95
C GLY A 144 7.41 -21.34 -9.61
N GLU A 145 8.28 -22.34 -9.57
CA GLU A 145 9.70 -22.17 -9.33
C GLU A 145 10.50 -22.63 -10.54
N VAL A 146 11.48 -21.82 -10.94
CA VAL A 146 12.42 -22.17 -12.01
C VAL A 146 13.37 -23.24 -11.49
N ILE A 147 13.35 -24.42 -12.10
CA ILE A 147 14.23 -25.53 -11.73
C ILE A 147 15.42 -25.68 -12.68
N GLU A 148 15.33 -25.15 -13.90
CA GLU A 148 16.39 -25.17 -14.90
C GLU A 148 16.26 -23.95 -15.82
N GLY A 149 17.40 -23.35 -16.21
CA GLY A 149 17.46 -22.23 -17.14
C GLY A 149 17.44 -20.87 -16.47
N GLY A 150 17.54 -19.83 -17.32
CA GLY A 150 17.47 -18.43 -16.96
C GLY A 150 16.94 -17.61 -18.13
N ALA A 151 16.09 -16.63 -17.85
CA ALA A 151 15.44 -15.82 -18.88
C ALA A 151 15.08 -14.41 -18.39
N SER A 152 14.96 -13.48 -19.33
CA SER A 152 14.33 -12.19 -19.09
C SER A 152 12.81 -12.32 -19.18
N VAL A 153 12.11 -11.81 -18.20
CA VAL A 153 10.64 -11.90 -18.08
C VAL A 153 10.05 -10.50 -18.02
N ASP A 154 9.03 -10.27 -18.85
CA ASP A 154 8.22 -9.05 -18.80
C ASP A 154 7.06 -9.26 -17.82
N GLU A 155 7.12 -8.58 -16.69
CA GLU A 155 6.10 -8.62 -15.63
C GLU A 155 5.23 -7.36 -15.64
N SER A 156 5.30 -6.53 -16.66
CA SER A 156 4.59 -5.24 -16.74
C SER A 156 3.07 -5.37 -16.60
N ALA A 157 2.50 -6.48 -17.03
CA ALA A 157 1.07 -6.76 -16.91
C ALA A 157 0.62 -6.90 -15.45
N ILE A 158 1.51 -7.27 -14.54
CA ILE A 158 1.25 -7.44 -13.11
C ILE A 158 1.79 -6.26 -12.32
N THR A 159 3.06 -5.90 -12.53
CA THR A 159 3.74 -4.84 -11.76
C THR A 159 3.50 -3.44 -12.31
N GLY A 160 3.13 -3.30 -13.58
CA GLY A 160 3.07 -2.03 -14.28
C GLY A 160 4.42 -1.48 -14.73
N GLU A 161 5.53 -2.11 -14.34
CA GLU A 161 6.88 -1.70 -14.73
C GLU A 161 7.29 -2.32 -16.07
N SER A 162 7.81 -1.48 -16.98
CA SER A 162 8.23 -1.94 -18.30
C SER A 162 9.61 -2.61 -18.31
N ALA A 163 10.42 -2.43 -17.28
CA ALA A 163 11.75 -3.01 -17.19
C ALA A 163 11.68 -4.53 -17.02
N PRO A 164 12.34 -5.34 -17.86
CA PRO A 164 12.37 -6.78 -17.69
C PRO A 164 13.10 -7.21 -16.42
N VAL A 165 12.68 -8.33 -15.86
CA VAL A 165 13.29 -8.95 -14.68
C VAL A 165 13.95 -10.26 -15.10
N ILE A 166 15.13 -10.56 -14.55
CA ILE A 166 15.81 -11.83 -14.79
C ILE A 166 15.30 -12.88 -13.79
N ARG A 167 14.85 -14.03 -14.31
CA ARG A 167 14.48 -15.19 -13.52
C ARG A 167 15.40 -16.36 -13.87
N GLU A 168 15.89 -17.06 -12.86
CA GLU A 168 16.84 -18.15 -13.04
C GLU A 168 16.68 -19.22 -11.96
N SER A 169 17.16 -20.42 -12.24
CA SER A 169 17.15 -21.51 -11.27
C SER A 169 18.10 -21.25 -10.13
N GLY A 170 17.65 -21.59 -8.92
CA GLY A 170 18.42 -21.42 -7.69
C GLY A 170 18.39 -19.98 -7.15
N GLY A 171 18.45 -19.83 -5.84
CA GLY A 171 18.48 -18.54 -5.19
C GLY A 171 17.15 -17.80 -5.16
N ASP A 172 17.23 -16.49 -4.99
CA ASP A 172 16.05 -15.64 -4.68
C ASP A 172 15.24 -15.24 -5.91
N PHE A 173 15.74 -15.47 -7.12
CA PHE A 173 15.09 -15.09 -8.37
C PHE A 173 14.43 -16.29 -9.11
N ALA A 174 14.19 -17.37 -8.41
CA ALA A 174 13.60 -18.57 -8.97
C ALA A 174 12.07 -18.56 -9.08
N SER A 175 11.39 -17.68 -8.38
CA SER A 175 9.92 -17.62 -8.35
C SER A 175 9.38 -16.90 -9.59
N VAL A 176 8.39 -17.48 -10.28
CA VAL A 176 7.72 -16.90 -11.44
C VAL A 176 6.22 -16.85 -11.23
N THR A 177 5.57 -15.88 -11.89
CA THR A 177 4.14 -15.64 -11.78
C THR A 177 3.46 -15.93 -13.11
N GLY A 178 2.37 -16.68 -13.08
CA GLY A 178 1.55 -16.96 -14.27
C GLY A 178 0.99 -15.66 -14.87
N GLY A 179 0.91 -15.61 -16.19
CA GLY A 179 0.45 -14.45 -16.93
C GLY A 179 1.55 -13.48 -17.36
N THR A 180 2.77 -13.66 -16.90
CA THR A 180 3.94 -12.91 -17.36
C THR A 180 4.53 -13.51 -18.64
N ARG A 181 5.29 -12.72 -19.39
CA ARG A 181 5.82 -13.15 -20.70
C ARG A 181 7.34 -13.28 -20.67
N ILE A 182 7.86 -14.38 -21.21
CA ILE A 182 9.30 -14.55 -21.42
C ILE A 182 9.73 -13.77 -22.67
N LEU A 183 10.80 -12.98 -22.54
CA LEU A 183 11.36 -12.17 -23.62
C LEU A 183 12.55 -12.85 -24.32
N SER A 184 13.34 -13.65 -23.59
CA SER A 184 14.55 -14.30 -24.11
C SER A 184 14.75 -15.64 -23.44
N ASP A 185 15.48 -16.53 -24.11
CA ASP A 185 15.89 -17.86 -23.60
C ASP A 185 14.71 -18.77 -23.24
N TRP A 186 14.88 -19.61 -22.25
CA TRP A 186 13.87 -20.59 -21.85
C TRP A 186 13.96 -20.85 -20.34
N LEU A 187 12.85 -21.33 -19.78
CA LEU A 187 12.73 -21.75 -18.38
C LEU A 187 12.04 -23.09 -18.29
N VAL A 188 12.50 -23.95 -17.38
CA VAL A 188 11.78 -25.12 -16.91
C VAL A 188 11.21 -24.80 -15.54
N ILE A 189 9.90 -24.82 -15.41
CA ILE A 189 9.16 -24.35 -14.24
C ILE A 189 8.39 -25.49 -13.63
N ARG A 190 8.50 -25.67 -12.30
CA ARG A 190 7.64 -26.56 -11.53
C ARG A 190 6.48 -25.79 -10.96
N CYS A 191 5.26 -26.18 -11.27
CA CYS A 191 4.06 -25.53 -10.76
C CYS A 191 3.98 -25.64 -9.23
N SER A 192 3.77 -24.52 -8.56
CA SER A 192 3.71 -24.45 -7.10
C SER A 192 2.29 -24.48 -6.53
N VAL A 193 1.27 -24.25 -7.37
CA VAL A 193 -0.13 -24.18 -6.98
C VAL A 193 -1.03 -24.85 -8.01
N ASN A 194 -2.24 -25.23 -7.59
CA ASN A 194 -3.29 -25.72 -8.48
C ASN A 194 -4.01 -24.54 -9.17
N PRO A 195 -4.72 -24.76 -10.30
CA PRO A 195 -5.56 -23.75 -10.93
C PRO A 195 -6.59 -23.19 -9.93
N GLY A 196 -6.83 -21.88 -9.98
CA GLY A 196 -7.69 -21.17 -9.04
C GLY A 196 -7.00 -20.74 -7.75
N GLU A 197 -5.80 -21.24 -7.48
CA GLU A 197 -4.98 -20.90 -6.31
C GLU A 197 -3.77 -20.06 -6.68
N THR A 198 -3.67 -19.61 -7.93
CA THR A 198 -2.55 -18.77 -8.36
C THR A 198 -2.54 -17.46 -7.61
N PHE A 199 -1.37 -16.82 -7.55
CA PHE A 199 -1.22 -15.51 -6.97
C PHE A 199 -2.18 -14.50 -7.62
N LEU A 200 -2.31 -14.52 -8.95
CA LEU A 200 -3.24 -13.68 -9.71
C LEU A 200 -4.70 -13.98 -9.35
N ASP A 201 -5.09 -15.24 -9.21
CA ASP A 201 -6.45 -15.62 -8.79
C ASP A 201 -6.78 -15.10 -7.38
N ARG A 202 -5.84 -15.21 -6.44
CA ARG A 202 -5.99 -14.68 -5.09
C ARG A 202 -6.11 -13.16 -5.08
N MET A 203 -5.33 -12.46 -5.91
CA MET A 203 -5.43 -11.02 -6.10
C MET A 203 -6.82 -10.60 -6.56
N ILE A 204 -7.30 -11.24 -7.62
CA ILE A 204 -8.60 -10.95 -8.21
C ILE A 204 -9.71 -11.16 -7.17
N ALA A 205 -9.68 -12.28 -6.46
CA ALA A 205 -10.67 -12.61 -5.41
C ALA A 205 -10.69 -11.55 -4.29
N MET A 206 -9.53 -11.06 -3.88
CA MET A 206 -9.43 -10.03 -2.85
C MET A 206 -9.96 -8.68 -3.32
N VAL A 207 -9.62 -8.28 -4.54
CA VAL A 207 -10.06 -7.00 -5.11
C VAL A 207 -11.56 -7.00 -5.40
N GLU A 208 -12.13 -8.13 -5.80
CA GLU A 208 -13.57 -8.27 -6.01
C GLU A 208 -14.39 -8.20 -4.71
N GLY A 209 -13.73 -8.26 -3.56
CA GLY A 209 -14.37 -8.06 -2.26
C GLY A 209 -15.34 -9.17 -1.84
N ALA A 210 -15.36 -10.31 -2.55
CA ALA A 210 -16.31 -11.40 -2.32
C ALA A 210 -16.23 -12.02 -0.92
N GLN A 211 -15.11 -11.81 -0.20
CA GLN A 211 -14.90 -12.37 1.14
C GLN A 211 -14.20 -11.37 2.08
N ARG A 212 -14.40 -10.07 1.85
CA ARG A 212 -13.79 -9.07 2.71
C ARG A 212 -14.30 -9.19 4.14
N ARG A 213 -13.42 -9.60 5.04
CA ARG A 213 -13.70 -9.57 6.47
C ARG A 213 -13.49 -8.15 7.01
N LYS A 214 -14.41 -7.71 7.86
CA LYS A 214 -14.24 -6.44 8.57
C LYS A 214 -13.02 -6.48 9.47
N THR A 215 -12.30 -5.36 9.52
CA THR A 215 -11.16 -5.21 10.42
C THR A 215 -11.61 -5.11 11.87
N PRO A 216 -10.75 -5.38 12.87
CA PRO A 216 -11.11 -5.24 14.28
C PRO A 216 -11.62 -3.84 14.65
N ASN A 217 -11.04 -2.77 14.10
CA ASN A 217 -11.50 -1.41 14.37
C ASN A 217 -12.82 -1.10 13.67
N GLU A 218 -13.07 -1.62 12.48
CA GLU A 218 -14.37 -1.53 11.83
C GLU A 218 -15.44 -2.24 12.66
N ILE A 219 -15.13 -3.42 13.20
CA ILE A 219 -16.04 -4.16 14.08
C ILE A 219 -16.34 -3.35 15.34
N ALA A 220 -15.33 -2.79 15.99
CA ALA A 220 -15.49 -1.96 17.19
C ALA A 220 -16.36 -0.72 16.91
N LEU A 221 -16.11 -0.03 15.79
CA LEU A 221 -16.90 1.12 15.39
C LEU A 221 -18.34 0.70 15.04
N THR A 222 -18.53 -0.42 14.37
CA THR A 222 -19.85 -0.96 14.06
C THR A 222 -20.64 -1.29 15.32
N ILE A 223 -19.99 -1.88 16.34
CA ILE A 223 -20.63 -2.15 17.65
C ILE A 223 -21.09 -0.84 18.29
N LEU A 224 -20.26 0.20 18.28
CA LEU A 224 -20.63 1.52 18.81
C LEU A 224 -21.84 2.09 18.05
N LEU A 225 -21.83 2.02 16.72
CA LEU A 225 -22.93 2.51 15.88
C LEU A 225 -24.23 1.74 16.15
N ILE A 226 -24.15 0.42 16.31
CA ILE A 226 -25.32 -0.42 16.67
C ILE A 226 -25.86 -0.02 18.04
N ALA A 227 -24.98 0.16 19.03
CA ALA A 227 -25.38 0.56 20.37
C ALA A 227 -26.12 1.90 20.39
N LEU A 228 -25.56 2.91 19.70
CA LEU A 228 -26.21 4.22 19.54
C LEU A 228 -27.54 4.11 18.83
N THR A 229 -27.61 3.33 17.76
CA THR A 229 -28.84 3.10 16.99
C THR A 229 -29.92 2.46 17.85
N LEU A 230 -29.59 1.46 18.66
CA LEU A 230 -30.54 0.81 19.57
C LEU A 230 -31.03 1.77 20.65
N VAL A 231 -30.14 2.59 21.23
CA VAL A 231 -30.53 3.60 22.23
C VAL A 231 -31.52 4.59 21.62
N PHE A 232 -31.23 5.14 20.45
CA PHE A 232 -32.10 6.10 19.78
C PHE A 232 -33.40 5.44 19.30
N LEU A 233 -33.35 4.20 18.83
CA LEU A 233 -34.55 3.46 18.44
C LEU A 233 -35.50 3.25 19.61
N LEU A 234 -34.97 2.82 20.77
CA LEU A 234 -35.77 2.64 21.97
C LEU A 234 -36.37 3.97 22.48
N ALA A 235 -35.55 5.03 22.51
CA ALA A 235 -36.01 6.36 22.92
C ALA A 235 -37.12 6.85 22.01
N THR A 236 -36.94 6.74 20.69
CA THR A 236 -37.93 7.21 19.70
C THR A 236 -39.21 6.37 19.73
N ALA A 237 -39.11 5.04 19.84
CA ALA A 237 -40.25 4.16 19.92
C ALA A 237 -41.12 4.42 21.17
N THR A 238 -40.47 4.76 22.29
CA THR A 238 -41.18 5.05 23.53
C THR A 238 -41.82 6.46 23.58
N ILE A 239 -41.34 7.39 22.75
CA ILE A 239 -41.93 8.74 22.69
C ILE A 239 -43.41 8.67 22.27
N TRP A 240 -43.80 7.82 21.34
CA TRP A 240 -45.16 7.75 20.86
C TRP A 240 -46.16 7.38 21.97
N PRO A 241 -46.01 6.28 22.74
CA PRO A 241 -46.96 5.98 23.81
C PRO A 241 -46.93 7.01 24.93
N PHE A 242 -45.77 7.58 25.29
CA PHE A 242 -45.70 8.61 26.33
C PHE A 242 -46.39 9.92 25.86
N SER A 243 -46.17 10.34 24.63
CA SER A 243 -46.83 11.53 24.09
C SER A 243 -48.34 11.32 23.90
N ALA A 244 -48.76 10.13 23.50
CA ALA A 244 -50.18 9.78 23.38
C ALA A 244 -50.87 9.80 24.75
N TRP A 245 -50.23 9.27 25.81
CA TRP A 245 -50.75 9.30 27.17
C TRP A 245 -50.90 10.73 27.72
N SER A 246 -49.96 11.64 27.35
CA SER A 246 -50.05 13.06 27.74
C SER A 246 -51.07 13.89 26.90
N GLY A 247 -51.73 13.28 25.96
CA GLY A 247 -52.79 13.89 25.14
C GLY A 247 -52.32 14.57 23.83
N ASN A 248 -51.01 14.59 23.56
CA ASN A 248 -50.44 15.21 22.34
C ASN A 248 -49.50 14.24 21.65
N ALA A 249 -50.05 13.24 20.95
CA ALA A 249 -49.25 12.25 20.27
C ALA A 249 -48.41 12.87 19.14
N VAL A 250 -47.12 12.61 19.13
CA VAL A 250 -46.20 12.95 18.03
C VAL A 250 -46.46 12.00 16.87
N SER A 251 -46.56 12.52 15.65
CA SER A 251 -46.85 11.69 14.48
C SER A 251 -45.72 10.69 14.21
N VAL A 252 -46.07 9.53 13.68
CA VAL A 252 -45.09 8.48 13.34
C VAL A 252 -44.10 8.98 12.30
N THR A 253 -44.53 9.79 11.33
CA THR A 253 -43.65 10.39 10.31
C THR A 253 -42.59 11.27 10.96
N VAL A 254 -42.96 12.11 11.91
CA VAL A 254 -42.02 12.96 12.66
C VAL A 254 -41.07 12.11 13.49
N LEU A 255 -41.54 11.05 14.11
CA LEU A 255 -40.71 10.14 14.90
C LEU A 255 -39.67 9.39 14.03
N VAL A 256 -40.07 8.96 12.84
CA VAL A 256 -39.15 8.31 11.89
C VAL A 256 -38.11 9.32 11.41
N ALA A 257 -38.51 10.53 11.06
CA ALA A 257 -37.57 11.59 10.69
C ALA A 257 -36.61 11.93 11.82
N LEU A 258 -37.09 12.03 13.06
CA LEU A 258 -36.31 12.26 14.25
C LEU A 258 -35.29 11.13 14.44
N LEU A 259 -35.71 9.87 14.36
CA LEU A 259 -34.84 8.72 14.48
C LEU A 259 -33.70 8.74 13.46
N VAL A 260 -34.04 8.95 12.20
CA VAL A 260 -33.05 8.99 11.11
C VAL A 260 -32.03 10.13 11.29
N CYS A 261 -32.47 11.28 11.80
CA CYS A 261 -31.56 12.39 12.10
C CYS A 261 -30.73 12.20 13.37
N LEU A 262 -31.20 11.39 14.32
CA LEU A 262 -30.46 11.08 15.56
C LEU A 262 -29.40 10.01 15.36
N ILE A 263 -29.71 8.95 14.61
CA ILE A 263 -28.75 7.86 14.39
C ILE A 263 -27.60 8.31 13.48
N PRO A 264 -26.41 7.72 13.62
CA PRO A 264 -25.20 8.13 12.88
C PRO A 264 -25.23 7.63 11.42
N THR A 265 -26.12 8.14 10.59
CA THR A 265 -26.32 7.70 9.19
C THR A 265 -25.14 8.04 8.29
N THR A 266 -24.49 9.19 8.51
CA THR A 266 -23.37 9.64 7.66
C THR A 266 -22.22 8.64 7.70
N ILE A 267 -21.68 8.38 8.89
CA ILE A 267 -20.58 7.40 9.01
C ILE A 267 -21.08 5.97 8.77
N GLY A 268 -22.29 5.64 9.22
CA GLY A 268 -22.87 4.33 8.98
C GLY A 268 -23.02 4.01 7.49
N GLY A 269 -23.35 5.01 6.68
CA GLY A 269 -23.45 4.86 5.22
C GLY A 269 -22.10 4.84 4.51
N LEU A 270 -21.07 5.50 5.05
CA LEU A 270 -19.77 5.66 4.39
C LEU A 270 -18.69 4.70 4.88
N LEU A 271 -18.88 4.05 6.03
CA LEU A 271 -17.84 3.22 6.65
C LEU A 271 -17.31 2.12 5.73
N SER A 272 -18.20 1.39 5.08
CA SER A 272 -17.82 0.34 4.11
C SER A 272 -17.08 0.91 2.91
N ALA A 273 -17.53 2.04 2.38
CA ALA A 273 -16.89 2.71 1.26
C ALA A 273 -15.45 3.15 1.60
N ILE A 274 -15.23 3.68 2.79
CA ILE A 274 -13.91 4.07 3.28
C ILE A 274 -12.96 2.87 3.28
N GLY A 275 -13.40 1.74 3.82
CA GLY A 275 -12.59 0.53 3.89
C GLY A 275 -12.26 -0.06 2.52
N VAL A 276 -13.24 -0.17 1.62
CA VAL A 276 -13.02 -0.65 0.25
C VAL A 276 -12.08 0.29 -0.52
N ALA A 277 -12.26 1.60 -0.37
CA ALA A 277 -11.40 2.60 -1.01
C ALA A 277 -9.95 2.52 -0.50
N GLY A 278 -9.74 2.24 0.78
CA GLY A 278 -8.42 2.04 1.36
C GLY A 278 -7.67 0.87 0.72
N MET A 279 -8.33 -0.27 0.56
CA MET A 279 -7.76 -1.43 -0.14
C MET A 279 -7.49 -1.14 -1.62
N SER A 280 -8.38 -0.39 -2.27
CA SER A 280 -8.21 0.02 -3.66
C SER A 280 -6.99 0.92 -3.85
N ARG A 281 -6.73 1.85 -2.92
CA ARG A 281 -5.53 2.70 -2.95
C ARG A 281 -4.25 1.88 -2.76
N MET A 282 -4.27 0.87 -1.89
CA MET A 282 -3.15 -0.04 -1.70
C MET A 282 -2.81 -0.77 -3.00
N LEU A 283 -3.81 -1.30 -3.69
CA LEU A 283 -3.63 -1.94 -4.99
C LEU A 283 -3.16 -0.94 -6.06
N GLY A 284 -3.66 0.29 -6.04
CA GLY A 284 -3.18 1.36 -6.92
C GLY A 284 -1.71 1.68 -6.75
N ALA A 285 -1.14 1.44 -5.58
CA ALA A 285 0.30 1.52 -5.30
C ALA A 285 1.05 0.22 -5.66
N ASN A 286 0.42 -0.74 -6.34
CA ASN A 286 0.97 -2.05 -6.69
C ASN A 286 1.33 -2.92 -5.47
N VAL A 287 0.58 -2.79 -4.39
CA VAL A 287 0.71 -3.64 -3.21
C VAL A 287 -0.59 -4.38 -2.97
N ILE A 288 -0.50 -5.68 -2.75
CA ILE A 288 -1.64 -6.52 -2.48
C ILE A 288 -1.61 -6.96 -1.03
N ALA A 289 -2.66 -6.61 -0.31
CA ALA A 289 -2.86 -7.09 1.04
C ALA A 289 -3.64 -8.41 1.02
N THR A 290 -3.24 -9.38 1.83
CA THR A 290 -3.95 -10.65 1.94
C THR A 290 -5.21 -10.54 2.79
N SER A 291 -5.37 -9.45 3.53
CA SER A 291 -6.57 -9.17 4.33
C SER A 291 -6.71 -7.68 4.61
N GLY A 292 -7.93 -7.23 4.90
CA GLY A 292 -8.19 -5.86 5.38
C GLY A 292 -7.51 -5.57 6.73
N ARG A 293 -7.32 -6.61 7.54
CA ARG A 293 -6.61 -6.51 8.82
C ARG A 293 -5.15 -6.08 8.62
N ALA A 294 -4.47 -6.58 7.58
CA ALA A 294 -3.11 -6.16 7.25
C ALA A 294 -3.05 -4.68 6.88
N VAL A 295 -4.01 -4.18 6.09
CA VAL A 295 -4.08 -2.75 5.71
C VAL A 295 -4.28 -1.87 6.93
N GLU A 296 -5.14 -2.27 7.85
CA GLU A 296 -5.38 -1.54 9.09
C GLU A 296 -4.14 -1.56 10.00
N ALA A 297 -3.50 -2.71 10.14
CA ALA A 297 -2.25 -2.83 10.89
C ALA A 297 -1.16 -1.91 10.34
N ALA A 298 -1.10 -1.72 9.02
CA ALA A 298 -0.18 -0.78 8.39
C ALA A 298 -0.37 0.67 8.90
N GLY A 299 -1.60 1.05 9.21
CA GLY A 299 -1.89 2.36 9.79
C GLY A 299 -1.44 2.51 11.25
N ASP A 300 -1.35 1.42 11.98
CA ASP A 300 -0.99 1.40 13.41
C ASP A 300 0.48 1.03 13.64
N VAL A 301 1.29 0.93 12.61
CA VAL A 301 2.70 0.56 12.73
C VAL A 301 3.48 1.58 13.55
N ASP A 302 4.25 1.09 14.52
CA ASP A 302 5.13 1.88 15.38
C ASP A 302 6.60 1.77 15.00
N VAL A 303 6.99 0.64 14.40
CA VAL A 303 8.38 0.31 14.09
C VAL A 303 8.50 -0.23 12.67
N LEU A 304 9.42 0.34 11.90
CA LEU A 304 9.80 -0.16 10.59
C LEU A 304 11.18 -0.81 10.68
N LEU A 305 11.28 -2.08 10.29
CA LEU A 305 12.55 -2.77 10.10
C LEU A 305 12.89 -2.72 8.61
N LEU A 306 13.96 -2.03 8.28
CA LEU A 306 14.38 -1.79 6.90
C LEU A 306 15.79 -2.37 6.69
N ASP A 307 15.95 -3.17 5.65
CA ASP A 307 17.27 -3.63 5.24
C ASP A 307 18.11 -2.45 4.75
N LYS A 308 19.41 -2.47 5.03
CA LYS A 308 20.32 -1.45 4.55
C LYS A 308 20.43 -1.48 3.02
N THR A 309 20.80 -2.63 2.47
CA THR A 309 21.10 -2.79 1.05
C THR A 309 19.84 -2.75 0.20
N GLY A 310 19.81 -1.83 -0.77
CA GLY A 310 18.70 -1.69 -1.70
C GLY A 310 17.49 -0.91 -1.15
N THR A 311 17.36 -0.73 0.16
CA THR A 311 16.30 0.05 0.80
C THR A 311 16.79 1.41 1.27
N ILE A 312 17.78 1.43 2.14
CA ILE A 312 18.41 2.65 2.67
C ILE A 312 19.50 3.13 1.72
N THR A 313 20.23 2.18 1.15
CA THR A 313 21.27 2.43 0.15
C THR A 313 20.81 2.01 -1.25
N LEU A 314 21.55 2.44 -2.27
CA LEU A 314 21.26 2.09 -3.66
C LEU A 314 21.46 0.60 -3.96
N GLY A 315 22.17 -0.14 -3.10
CA GLY A 315 22.47 -1.54 -3.30
C GLY A 315 23.62 -1.83 -4.25
N ASN A 316 24.09 -0.82 -4.96
CA ASN A 316 25.25 -0.89 -5.86
C ASN A 316 26.44 -0.18 -5.22
N ARG A 317 27.54 -0.90 -5.08
CA ARG A 317 28.77 -0.29 -4.62
C ARG A 317 29.33 0.62 -5.70
N GLN A 318 29.70 1.86 -5.33
CA GLN A 318 30.27 2.83 -6.23
C GLN A 318 31.66 3.26 -5.75
N ALA A 319 32.57 3.46 -6.67
CA ALA A 319 33.89 3.98 -6.37
C ALA A 319 33.76 5.40 -5.79
N SER A 320 34.30 5.60 -4.58
CA SER A 320 34.25 6.87 -3.86
C SER A 320 35.60 7.56 -3.76
N ALA A 321 36.68 6.79 -3.75
CA ALA A 321 38.05 7.31 -3.61
C ALA A 321 39.09 6.38 -4.18
N PHE A 322 40.21 6.97 -4.63
CA PHE A 322 41.44 6.26 -4.94
C PHE A 322 42.48 6.54 -3.85
N LEU A 323 42.98 5.50 -3.21
CA LEU A 323 43.96 5.60 -2.13
C LEU A 323 45.30 5.01 -2.60
N PRO A 324 46.24 5.85 -3.06
CA PRO A 324 47.52 5.32 -3.58
C PRO A 324 48.39 4.71 -2.50
N ALA A 325 49.17 3.70 -2.89
CA ALA A 325 50.24 3.17 -2.07
C ALA A 325 51.35 4.22 -1.91
N ARG A 326 52.16 4.06 -0.90
CA ARG A 326 53.30 4.97 -0.65
C ARG A 326 54.23 5.01 -1.85
N GLY A 327 54.53 6.21 -2.34
CA GLY A 327 55.34 6.43 -3.51
C GLY A 327 54.65 6.29 -4.85
N VAL A 328 53.32 6.10 -4.86
CA VAL A 328 52.51 6.04 -6.07
C VAL A 328 51.61 7.30 -6.14
N GLU A 329 51.57 7.94 -7.29
CA GLU A 329 50.67 9.07 -7.51
C GLU A 329 49.22 8.58 -7.65
N GLU A 330 48.28 9.36 -7.11
CA GLU A 330 46.87 9.06 -7.22
C GLU A 330 46.39 8.93 -8.69
N ARG A 331 46.94 9.78 -9.58
CA ARG A 331 46.66 9.71 -11.03
C ARG A 331 47.10 8.39 -11.65
N THR A 332 48.25 7.86 -11.25
CA THR A 332 48.76 6.56 -11.72
C THR A 332 47.84 5.43 -11.30
N LEU A 333 47.38 5.46 -10.07
CA LEU A 333 46.37 4.50 -9.57
C LEU A 333 45.05 4.61 -10.33
N ALA A 334 44.56 5.84 -10.52
CA ALA A 334 43.33 6.07 -11.25
C ALA A 334 43.40 5.62 -12.71
N ASP A 335 44.50 5.84 -13.37
CA ASP A 335 44.76 5.39 -14.74
C ASP A 335 44.71 3.85 -14.85
N ALA A 336 45.42 3.16 -13.97
CA ALA A 336 45.42 1.70 -13.92
C ALA A 336 44.02 1.14 -13.56
N ALA A 337 43.33 1.75 -12.62
CA ALA A 337 41.97 1.39 -12.24
C ALA A 337 41.00 1.56 -13.42
N GLN A 338 41.07 2.66 -14.15
CA GLN A 338 40.28 2.89 -15.35
C GLN A 338 40.53 1.83 -16.41
N LEU A 339 41.79 1.60 -16.76
CA LEU A 339 42.18 0.63 -17.81
C LEU A 339 41.64 -0.78 -17.47
N SER A 340 41.78 -1.22 -16.22
CA SER A 340 41.31 -2.51 -15.79
C SER A 340 39.79 -2.63 -15.72
N SER A 341 39.06 -1.51 -15.79
CA SER A 341 37.59 -1.44 -15.70
C SER A 341 36.87 -1.11 -17.00
N LEU A 342 37.63 -0.79 -18.09
CA LEU A 342 37.02 -0.35 -19.35
C LEU A 342 36.08 -1.37 -19.98
N ALA A 343 36.36 -2.65 -19.85
CA ALA A 343 35.50 -3.72 -20.35
C ALA A 343 34.64 -4.38 -19.24
N ASP A 344 34.70 -3.86 -18.05
CA ASP A 344 33.88 -4.31 -16.91
C ASP A 344 32.52 -3.60 -16.97
N GLU A 345 31.49 -4.33 -17.37
CA GLU A 345 30.13 -3.81 -17.51
C GLU A 345 29.35 -3.80 -16.20
N THR A 346 29.92 -4.27 -15.10
CA THR A 346 29.27 -4.22 -13.80
C THR A 346 29.06 -2.76 -13.34
N PRO A 347 28.05 -2.47 -12.53
CA PRO A 347 27.88 -1.13 -11.95
C PRO A 347 29.11 -0.62 -11.20
N GLU A 348 29.84 -1.52 -10.53
CA GLU A 348 31.09 -1.22 -9.84
C GLU A 348 32.19 -0.77 -10.81
N GLY A 349 32.40 -1.54 -11.88
CA GLY A 349 33.38 -1.21 -12.90
C GLY A 349 33.08 0.11 -13.60
N ARG A 350 31.84 0.36 -13.94
CA ARG A 350 31.40 1.64 -14.55
C ARG A 350 31.63 2.82 -13.61
N SER A 351 31.39 2.64 -12.30
CA SER A 351 31.62 3.69 -11.31
C SER A 351 33.09 4.06 -11.18
N ILE A 352 33.99 3.10 -11.33
CA ILE A 352 35.46 3.33 -11.31
C ILE A 352 35.85 4.22 -12.51
N VAL A 353 35.36 3.90 -13.69
CA VAL A 353 35.62 4.70 -14.91
C VAL A 353 35.07 6.13 -14.75
N VAL A 354 33.87 6.28 -14.23
CA VAL A 354 33.25 7.59 -13.99
C VAL A 354 34.07 8.41 -12.97
N LEU A 355 34.50 7.80 -11.87
CA LEU A 355 35.31 8.49 -10.86
C LEU A 355 36.65 8.95 -11.42
N ALA A 356 37.34 8.11 -12.20
CA ALA A 356 38.57 8.47 -12.87
C ALA A 356 38.41 9.65 -13.82
N LYS A 357 37.30 9.67 -14.57
CA LYS A 357 36.96 10.78 -15.48
C LYS A 357 36.69 12.09 -14.70
N GLN A 358 35.94 12.01 -13.61
CA GLN A 358 35.58 13.19 -12.82
C GLN A 358 36.77 13.81 -12.11
N ARG A 359 37.67 13.00 -11.55
CA ARG A 359 38.79 13.47 -10.77
C ARG A 359 40.03 13.87 -11.60
N PHE A 360 40.30 13.11 -12.66
CA PHE A 360 41.54 13.26 -13.44
C PHE A 360 41.29 13.51 -14.92
N ASN A 361 40.04 13.68 -15.32
CA ASN A 361 39.64 13.88 -16.72
C ASN A 361 40.14 12.77 -17.65
N LEU A 362 40.23 11.55 -17.15
CA LEU A 362 40.63 10.39 -17.92
C LEU A 362 39.45 9.89 -18.75
N ARG A 363 39.53 10.05 -20.07
CA ARG A 363 38.49 9.60 -21.00
C ARG A 363 38.62 8.13 -21.33
N GLU A 364 37.50 7.51 -21.73
CA GLU A 364 37.50 6.15 -22.23
C GLU A 364 38.45 6.00 -23.42
N ARG A 365 39.21 4.91 -23.42
CA ARG A 365 40.13 4.56 -24.47
C ARG A 365 39.57 3.41 -25.28
N ASP A 366 39.88 3.38 -26.59
CA ASP A 366 39.54 2.28 -27.44
C ASP A 366 40.47 1.09 -27.17
N LEU A 367 39.91 0.02 -26.59
CA LEU A 367 40.67 -1.19 -26.25
C LEU A 367 41.20 -1.93 -27.47
N GLN A 368 40.54 -1.82 -28.62
CA GLN A 368 41.00 -2.45 -29.87
C GLN A 368 42.23 -1.77 -30.42
N SER A 369 42.34 -0.45 -30.33
CA SER A 369 43.49 0.30 -30.78
C SER A 369 44.73 0.08 -29.87
N LEU A 370 44.52 -0.35 -28.64
CA LEU A 370 45.57 -0.61 -27.67
C LEU A 370 46.02 -2.07 -27.63
N HIS A 371 45.49 -2.93 -28.50
CA HIS A 371 45.76 -4.38 -28.50
C HIS A 371 45.60 -5.03 -27.10
N ALA A 372 44.57 -4.62 -26.40
CA ALA A 372 44.32 -5.06 -25.04
C ALA A 372 43.54 -6.37 -25.00
N THR A 373 43.91 -7.23 -24.05
CA THR A 373 43.16 -8.45 -23.71
C THR A 373 42.53 -8.27 -22.35
N PHE A 374 41.21 -8.32 -22.27
CA PHE A 374 40.50 -8.21 -21.00
C PHE A 374 40.45 -9.56 -20.27
N VAL A 375 40.68 -9.53 -18.97
CA VAL A 375 40.60 -10.69 -18.08
C VAL A 375 39.32 -10.58 -17.23
N PRO A 376 38.29 -11.41 -17.50
CA PRO A 376 37.04 -11.32 -16.76
C PRO A 376 37.19 -11.83 -15.34
N PHE A 377 36.30 -11.31 -14.46
CA PHE A 377 36.24 -11.76 -13.07
C PHE A 377 35.72 -13.20 -13.00
N THR A 378 36.35 -14.02 -12.17
CA THR A 378 35.86 -15.36 -11.83
C THR A 378 35.80 -15.52 -10.31
N ALA A 379 34.85 -16.33 -9.83
CA ALA A 379 34.74 -16.63 -8.40
C ALA A 379 35.96 -17.35 -7.82
N GLN A 380 36.69 -18.03 -8.68
CA GLN A 380 37.91 -18.76 -8.29
C GLN A 380 39.10 -17.82 -8.13
N THR A 381 39.31 -16.91 -9.09
CA THR A 381 40.45 -15.95 -9.06
C THR A 381 40.17 -14.74 -8.20
N ARG A 382 38.90 -14.32 -8.10
CA ARG A 382 38.39 -13.11 -7.41
C ARG A 382 39.08 -11.82 -7.84
N MET A 383 39.53 -11.79 -9.08
CA MET A 383 40.11 -10.60 -9.70
C MET A 383 39.76 -10.52 -11.18
N SER A 384 39.81 -9.31 -11.69
CA SER A 384 39.67 -8.99 -13.12
C SER A 384 40.78 -8.05 -13.52
N GLY A 385 40.97 -7.84 -14.81
CA GLY A 385 42.00 -6.92 -15.25
C GLY A 385 42.16 -6.87 -16.76
N ILE A 386 43.31 -6.34 -17.16
CA ILE A 386 43.61 -6.13 -18.55
C ILE A 386 45.13 -6.40 -18.79
N ASN A 387 45.44 -6.99 -19.93
CA ASN A 387 46.78 -7.11 -20.43
C ASN A 387 46.92 -6.17 -21.64
N ILE A 388 47.75 -5.16 -21.51
CA ILE A 388 48.06 -4.20 -22.57
C ILE A 388 49.55 -4.20 -22.81
N ASP A 389 49.99 -4.53 -24.03
CA ASP A 389 51.40 -4.67 -24.38
C ASP A 389 52.10 -5.64 -23.36
N GLN A 390 53.07 -5.18 -22.63
CA GLN A 390 53.69 -5.97 -21.58
C GLN A 390 53.18 -5.65 -20.17
N ARG A 391 52.15 -4.81 -20.08
CA ARG A 391 51.54 -4.43 -18.80
C ARG A 391 50.46 -5.42 -18.40
N MET A 392 50.46 -5.87 -17.18
CA MET A 392 49.45 -6.75 -16.59
C MET A 392 48.85 -6.07 -15.38
N ILE A 393 47.66 -5.48 -15.57
CA ILE A 393 46.94 -4.78 -14.52
C ILE A 393 45.83 -5.68 -13.97
N ARG A 394 45.77 -5.82 -12.66
CA ARG A 394 44.75 -6.62 -11.95
C ARG A 394 44.13 -5.80 -10.83
N LYS A 395 42.79 -5.92 -10.70
CA LYS A 395 42.02 -5.41 -9.57
C LYS A 395 41.22 -6.53 -8.96
N GLY A 396 41.05 -6.54 -7.65
CA GLY A 396 40.30 -7.58 -6.98
C GLY A 396 40.36 -7.52 -5.46
N SER A 397 39.89 -8.59 -4.83
CA SER A 397 39.92 -8.70 -3.38
C SER A 397 41.37 -8.64 -2.84
N VAL A 398 41.50 -8.20 -1.59
CA VAL A 398 42.81 -8.06 -0.95
C VAL A 398 43.60 -9.36 -0.99
N ASP A 399 42.98 -10.48 -0.63
CA ASP A 399 43.62 -11.78 -0.59
C ASP A 399 44.03 -12.28 -1.98
N ALA A 400 43.16 -12.07 -2.98
CA ALA A 400 43.46 -12.47 -4.36
C ALA A 400 44.65 -11.69 -4.94
N ILE A 401 44.67 -10.38 -4.75
CA ILE A 401 45.79 -9.54 -5.24
C ILE A 401 47.07 -9.79 -4.47
N ARG A 402 47.00 -10.04 -3.15
CA ARG A 402 48.17 -10.43 -2.36
C ARG A 402 48.83 -11.69 -2.92
N ARG A 403 48.06 -12.72 -3.18
CA ARG A 403 48.57 -13.97 -3.78
C ARG A 403 49.14 -13.73 -5.17
N HIS A 404 48.48 -12.92 -5.97
CA HIS A 404 48.93 -12.57 -7.33
C HIS A 404 50.28 -11.85 -7.30
N VAL A 405 50.45 -10.85 -6.45
CA VAL A 405 51.66 -10.06 -6.32
C VAL A 405 52.79 -10.92 -5.78
N GLU A 406 52.58 -11.75 -4.77
CA GLU A 406 53.56 -12.66 -4.20
C GLU A 406 54.00 -13.73 -5.20
N ALA A 407 53.03 -14.26 -6.00
CA ALA A 407 53.33 -15.23 -7.07
C ALA A 407 54.19 -14.64 -8.18
N ASN A 408 54.14 -13.32 -8.39
CA ASN A 408 55.00 -12.61 -9.36
C ASN A 408 56.30 -12.05 -8.74
N GLY A 409 56.65 -12.43 -7.54
CA GLY A 409 57.88 -12.04 -6.87
C GLY A 409 57.81 -10.68 -6.15
N GLY A 410 56.63 -10.09 -6.03
CA GLY A 410 56.45 -8.82 -5.33
C GLY A 410 56.10 -8.99 -3.85
N HIS A 411 56.01 -7.86 -3.16
CA HIS A 411 55.64 -7.78 -1.75
C HIS A 411 54.41 -6.90 -1.57
N PHE A 412 53.48 -7.33 -0.70
CA PHE A 412 52.29 -6.55 -0.35
C PHE A 412 52.65 -5.51 0.74
N PRO A 413 52.61 -4.19 0.44
CA PRO A 413 53.05 -3.17 1.37
C PRO A 413 52.23 -3.11 2.68
N ALA A 414 52.93 -2.86 3.81
CA ALA A 414 52.27 -2.74 5.11
C ALA A 414 51.37 -1.51 5.21
N ASP A 415 51.69 -0.41 4.53
CA ASP A 415 50.85 0.79 4.46
C ASP A 415 49.52 0.53 3.74
N VAL A 416 49.51 -0.32 2.69
CA VAL A 416 48.31 -0.74 2.00
C VAL A 416 47.44 -1.60 2.92
N ASN A 417 48.00 -2.47 3.73
CA ASN A 417 47.25 -3.23 4.73
C ASN A 417 46.51 -2.31 5.72
N LYS A 418 47.18 -1.25 6.19
CA LYS A 418 46.54 -0.26 7.07
C LYS A 418 45.41 0.49 6.39
N GLN A 419 45.59 0.87 5.13
CA GLN A 419 44.53 1.51 4.33
C GLN A 419 43.35 0.58 4.10
N VAL A 420 43.60 -0.71 3.85
CA VAL A 420 42.54 -1.73 3.72
C VAL A 420 41.69 -1.81 5.00
N GLU A 421 42.37 -1.87 6.17
CA GLU A 421 41.65 -1.90 7.45
C GLU A 421 40.86 -0.62 7.70
N GLU A 422 41.41 0.54 7.36
CA GLU A 422 40.74 1.83 7.52
C GLU A 422 39.50 1.94 6.63
N VAL A 423 39.62 1.54 5.35
CA VAL A 423 38.48 1.52 4.41
C VAL A 423 37.38 0.57 4.89
N ALA A 424 37.80 -0.61 5.38
CA ALA A 424 36.84 -1.58 5.93
C ALA A 424 36.11 -1.04 7.18
N ARG A 425 36.81 -0.32 8.06
CA ARG A 425 36.20 0.32 9.25
C ARG A 425 35.16 1.39 8.89
N GLN A 426 35.37 2.09 7.77
CA GLN A 426 34.45 3.11 7.28
C GLN A 426 33.23 2.52 6.55
N GLY A 427 33.15 1.20 6.42
CA GLY A 427 32.07 0.52 5.75
C GLY A 427 32.19 0.43 4.24
N ALA A 428 33.33 0.83 3.70
CA ALA A 428 33.61 0.67 2.28
C ALA A 428 34.34 -0.67 2.01
N THR A 429 34.20 -1.17 0.80
CA THR A 429 34.89 -2.37 0.34
C THR A 429 36.17 -1.95 -0.38
N PRO A 430 37.36 -2.41 0.07
CA PRO A 430 38.60 -2.13 -0.62
C PRO A 430 38.80 -3.08 -1.80
N LEU A 431 39.06 -2.54 -3.00
CA LEU A 431 39.60 -3.28 -4.12
C LEU A 431 41.07 -2.89 -4.29
N VAL A 432 41.95 -3.85 -4.34
CA VAL A 432 43.38 -3.60 -4.55
C VAL A 432 43.68 -3.62 -6.06
N VAL A 433 44.47 -2.67 -6.49
CA VAL A 433 44.96 -2.56 -7.89
C VAL A 433 46.46 -2.83 -7.89
N ALA A 434 46.89 -3.74 -8.75
CA ALA A 434 48.29 -4.08 -8.94
C ALA A 434 48.67 -4.09 -10.41
N GLU A 435 49.87 -3.66 -10.73
CA GLU A 435 50.50 -3.78 -12.03
C GLU A 435 51.72 -4.64 -11.94
N GLY A 436 51.66 -5.83 -12.55
CA GLY A 436 52.72 -6.82 -12.41
C GLY A 436 52.88 -7.28 -10.96
N GLU A 437 54.07 -7.05 -10.40
CA GLU A 437 54.42 -7.37 -9.01
C GLU A 437 54.20 -6.24 -8.01
N LYS A 438 53.82 -5.04 -8.51
CA LYS A 438 53.71 -3.83 -7.71
C LYS A 438 52.25 -3.51 -7.39
N VAL A 439 51.96 -3.35 -6.09
CA VAL A 439 50.64 -2.83 -5.64
C VAL A 439 50.61 -1.33 -5.83
N LEU A 440 49.62 -0.82 -6.56
CA LEU A 440 49.44 0.61 -6.83
C LEU A 440 48.60 1.31 -5.77
N GLY A 441 47.66 0.63 -5.18
CA GLY A 441 46.81 1.18 -4.17
C GLY A 441 45.45 0.52 -4.09
N ILE A 442 44.47 1.25 -3.55
CA ILE A 442 43.14 0.76 -3.25
C ILE A 442 42.10 1.65 -3.89
N ILE A 443 41.03 1.04 -4.42
CA ILE A 443 39.79 1.70 -4.77
C ILE A 443 38.81 1.45 -3.62
N ALA A 444 38.29 2.50 -3.01
CA ALA A 444 37.24 2.39 -2.01
C ALA A 444 35.88 2.35 -2.70
N LEU A 445 35.17 1.24 -2.56
CA LEU A 445 33.80 1.07 -3.06
C LEU A 445 32.84 1.25 -1.91
N LYS A 446 31.94 2.23 -2.02
CA LYS A 446 30.98 2.55 -0.98
C LYS A 446 29.56 2.38 -1.51
N ASP A 447 28.72 1.77 -0.70
CA ASP A 447 27.29 1.73 -0.95
C ASP A 447 26.68 3.07 -0.53
N ILE A 448 26.05 3.76 -1.48
CA ILE A 448 25.58 5.14 -1.28
C ILE A 448 24.20 5.15 -0.69
N VAL A 449 24.01 5.95 0.36
CA VAL A 449 22.68 6.23 0.94
C VAL A 449 21.81 6.94 -0.09
N LYS A 450 20.56 6.49 -0.25
CA LYS A 450 19.63 7.08 -1.19
C LYS A 450 19.37 8.55 -0.88
N GLY A 451 19.28 9.38 -1.91
CA GLY A 451 18.89 10.78 -1.77
C GLY A 451 17.46 10.92 -1.25
N GLY A 452 17.25 11.86 -0.32
CA GLY A 452 15.94 12.13 0.27
C GLY A 452 15.49 11.15 1.36
N ILE A 453 16.24 10.08 1.64
CA ILE A 453 15.86 9.07 2.64
C ILE A 453 15.87 9.66 4.06
N LYS A 454 16.82 10.54 4.34
CA LYS A 454 16.95 11.19 5.65
C LYS A 454 15.72 12.04 6.00
N GLU A 455 15.22 12.77 5.04
CA GLU A 455 14.01 13.59 5.17
C GLU A 455 12.77 12.72 5.39
N ARG A 456 12.68 11.58 4.68
CA ARG A 456 11.60 10.61 4.87
C ARG A 456 11.60 10.01 6.27
N PHE A 457 12.75 9.65 6.80
CA PHE A 457 12.89 9.15 8.17
C PHE A 457 12.55 10.20 9.21
N ALA A 458 12.90 11.47 8.96
CA ALA A 458 12.49 12.57 9.82
C ALA A 458 10.97 12.74 9.86
N GLN A 459 10.29 12.61 8.72
CA GLN A 459 8.82 12.64 8.65
C GLN A 459 8.20 11.48 9.42
N LEU A 460 8.71 10.27 9.25
CA LEU A 460 8.25 9.08 9.99
C LEU A 460 8.42 9.26 11.50
N ARG A 461 9.54 9.86 11.92
CA ARG A 461 9.79 10.15 13.34
C ARG A 461 8.75 11.11 13.91
N LYS A 462 8.37 12.15 13.16
CA LYS A 462 7.28 13.08 13.56
C LYS A 462 5.94 12.35 13.72
N MET A 463 5.72 11.29 12.97
CA MET A 463 4.52 10.46 13.06
C MET A 463 4.55 9.46 14.22
N GLY A 464 5.64 9.42 14.98
CA GLY A 464 5.83 8.46 16.06
C GLY A 464 6.31 7.09 15.63
N ILE A 465 6.80 6.95 14.41
CA ILE A 465 7.31 5.69 13.85
C ILE A 465 8.83 5.64 14.05
N LYS A 466 9.29 4.56 14.68
CA LYS A 466 10.71 4.27 14.85
C LYS A 466 11.24 3.50 13.63
N THR A 467 12.34 3.94 13.07
CA THR A 467 13.02 3.26 11.97
C THR A 467 14.25 2.51 12.49
N VAL A 468 14.40 1.25 12.11
CA VAL A 468 15.52 0.39 12.50
C VAL A 468 16.17 -0.19 11.26
N MET A 469 17.43 0.09 11.07
CA MET A 469 18.21 -0.46 9.96
C MET A 469 18.72 -1.85 10.33
N ILE A 470 18.52 -2.82 9.44
CA ILE A 470 19.02 -4.19 9.58
C ILE A 470 20.17 -4.39 8.60
N THR A 471 21.31 -4.85 9.07
CA THR A 471 22.47 -5.08 8.24
C THR A 471 23.32 -6.24 8.74
N GLY A 472 23.98 -6.94 7.82
CA GLY A 472 25.01 -7.93 8.14
C GLY A 472 26.37 -7.33 8.47
N ASP A 473 26.55 -6.01 8.29
CA ASP A 473 27.81 -5.32 8.56
C ASP A 473 28.17 -5.36 10.04
N ASN A 474 29.45 -5.13 10.35
CA ASN A 474 29.89 -4.98 11.73
C ASN A 474 29.27 -3.71 12.37
N ARG A 475 29.33 -3.66 13.70
CA ARG A 475 28.67 -2.60 14.47
C ARG A 475 29.18 -1.20 14.14
N LEU A 476 30.47 -1.03 13.90
CA LEU A 476 31.05 0.29 13.60
C LEU A 476 30.60 0.81 12.24
N THR A 477 30.61 -0.04 11.24
CA THR A 477 30.10 0.27 9.89
C THR A 477 28.60 0.59 9.93
N ALA A 478 27.83 -0.23 10.60
CA ALA A 478 26.40 -0.04 10.75
C ALA A 478 26.07 1.29 11.45
N ALA A 479 26.79 1.63 12.50
CA ALA A 479 26.61 2.89 13.22
C ALA A 479 26.88 4.10 12.32
N ALA A 480 27.92 4.06 11.49
CA ALA A 480 28.28 5.15 10.58
C ALA A 480 27.18 5.36 9.53
N ILE A 481 26.68 4.29 8.92
CA ILE A 481 25.63 4.36 7.90
C ILE A 481 24.29 4.78 8.52
N ALA A 482 23.96 4.27 9.70
CA ALA A 482 22.74 4.64 10.43
C ALA A 482 22.72 6.15 10.74
N ALA A 483 23.84 6.71 11.17
CA ALA A 483 23.96 8.15 11.42
C ALA A 483 23.81 8.97 10.13
N GLU A 484 24.42 8.54 9.04
CA GLU A 484 24.34 9.20 7.74
C GLU A 484 22.90 9.16 7.18
N ALA A 485 22.24 8.02 7.30
CA ALA A 485 20.85 7.84 6.82
C ALA A 485 19.81 8.49 7.71
N GLY A 486 20.11 8.71 8.98
CA GLY A 486 19.19 9.32 9.94
C GLY A 486 18.17 8.35 10.51
N VAL A 487 18.46 7.04 10.53
CA VAL A 487 17.61 6.04 11.20
C VAL A 487 17.73 6.16 12.72
N ASP A 488 16.71 5.71 13.43
CA ASP A 488 16.65 5.83 14.90
C ASP A 488 17.51 4.80 15.60
N ASP A 489 17.65 3.61 15.02
CA ASP A 489 18.41 2.50 15.60
C ASP A 489 18.89 1.56 14.49
N PHE A 490 19.72 0.60 14.83
CA PHE A 490 20.21 -0.40 13.89
C PHE A 490 20.48 -1.75 14.57
N LEU A 491 20.39 -2.82 13.79
CA LEU A 491 20.81 -4.16 14.16
C LEU A 491 21.96 -4.55 13.25
N ALA A 492 23.17 -4.61 13.81
CA ALA A 492 24.38 -5.03 13.12
C ALA A 492 24.57 -6.55 13.21
N GLU A 493 25.34 -7.12 12.30
CA GLU A 493 25.64 -8.56 12.27
C GLU A 493 24.37 -9.41 12.32
N ALA A 494 23.32 -8.95 11.64
CA ALA A 494 22.00 -9.54 11.71
C ALA A 494 21.96 -10.96 11.15
N THR A 495 21.45 -11.86 11.98
CA THR A 495 21.09 -13.22 11.57
C THR A 495 19.55 -13.31 11.47
N PRO A 496 18.99 -14.31 10.78
CA PRO A 496 17.55 -14.52 10.79
C PRO A 496 16.95 -14.63 12.19
N GLU A 497 17.66 -15.30 13.10
CA GLU A 497 17.28 -15.48 14.50
C GLU A 497 17.29 -14.15 15.26
N ALA A 498 18.31 -13.31 15.05
CA ALA A 498 18.41 -12.01 15.68
C ALA A 498 17.29 -11.07 15.21
N LYS A 499 16.98 -11.10 13.93
CA LYS A 499 15.86 -10.33 13.34
C LYS A 499 14.52 -10.74 13.97
N LEU A 500 14.26 -12.04 14.06
CA LEU A 500 13.05 -12.58 14.69
C LEU A 500 12.95 -12.20 16.17
N ALA A 501 14.05 -12.30 16.91
CA ALA A 501 14.10 -11.91 18.31
C ALA A 501 13.80 -10.42 18.50
N LEU A 502 14.32 -9.56 17.62
CA LEU A 502 14.04 -8.11 17.66
C LEU A 502 12.56 -7.81 17.44
N ILE A 503 11.92 -8.48 16.47
CA ILE A 503 10.48 -8.33 16.22
C ILE A 503 9.68 -8.70 17.48
N ARG A 504 9.98 -9.85 18.08
CA ARG A 504 9.30 -10.33 19.29
C ARG A 504 9.49 -9.39 20.48
N GLN A 505 10.69 -8.78 20.60
CA GLN A 505 10.97 -7.81 21.64
C GLN A 505 10.08 -6.58 21.50
N TYR A 506 9.97 -5.99 20.32
CA TYR A 506 9.09 -4.84 20.08
C TYR A 506 7.62 -5.19 20.30
N GLN A 507 7.19 -6.37 19.86
CA GLN A 507 5.82 -6.83 20.07
C GLN A 507 5.49 -7.05 21.54
N SER A 508 6.46 -7.52 22.35
CA SER A 508 6.29 -7.67 23.81
C SER A 508 6.11 -6.32 24.51
N GLU A 509 6.62 -5.24 23.92
CA GLU A 509 6.43 -3.87 24.40
C GLU A 509 5.10 -3.26 23.94
N GLY A 510 4.27 -4.01 23.22
CA GLY A 510 2.99 -3.56 22.68
C GLY A 510 3.10 -2.78 21.38
N ARG A 511 4.24 -2.85 20.68
CA ARG A 511 4.47 -2.15 19.41
C ARG A 511 4.15 -3.03 18.22
N LEU A 512 3.61 -2.43 17.16
CA LEU A 512 3.37 -3.09 15.89
C LEU A 512 4.57 -2.89 14.96
N VAL A 513 5.05 -3.99 14.40
CA VAL A 513 6.27 -4.03 13.59
C VAL A 513 5.94 -4.32 12.14
N ALA A 514 6.50 -3.52 11.24
CA ALA A 514 6.47 -3.75 9.79
C ALA A 514 7.86 -4.07 9.27
N MET A 515 7.93 -5.00 8.32
CA MET A 515 9.18 -5.33 7.63
C MET A 515 8.94 -5.74 6.19
N THR A 516 10.02 -5.71 5.40
CA THR A 516 10.06 -6.28 4.06
C THR A 516 11.02 -7.47 4.03
N GLY A 517 10.81 -8.37 3.08
CA GLY A 517 11.71 -9.48 2.86
C GLY A 517 11.47 -10.14 1.52
N ASP A 518 12.49 -10.76 0.95
CA ASP A 518 12.44 -11.40 -0.36
C ASP A 518 13.01 -12.82 -0.37
N GLY A 519 13.82 -13.20 0.61
CA GLY A 519 14.47 -14.51 0.69
C GLY A 519 13.77 -15.50 1.61
N THR A 520 14.07 -16.78 1.44
CA THR A 520 13.57 -17.86 2.30
C THR A 520 13.99 -17.65 3.76
N ASN A 521 15.16 -17.08 3.99
CA ASN A 521 15.67 -16.77 5.32
C ASN A 521 14.82 -15.72 6.05
N ASP A 522 14.09 -14.88 5.32
CA ASP A 522 13.22 -13.87 5.89
C ASP A 522 11.84 -14.41 6.30
N ALA A 523 11.49 -15.62 5.85
CA ALA A 523 10.16 -16.19 6.08
C ALA A 523 9.72 -16.26 7.55
N PRO A 524 10.56 -16.69 8.51
CA PRO A 524 10.17 -16.70 9.91
C PRO A 524 9.88 -15.30 10.46
N ALA A 525 10.70 -14.31 10.09
CA ALA A 525 10.52 -12.93 10.51
C ALA A 525 9.26 -12.32 9.86
N LEU A 526 9.04 -12.56 8.57
CA LEU A 526 7.82 -12.12 7.87
C LEU A 526 6.56 -12.71 8.49
N ALA A 527 6.58 -13.97 8.89
CA ALA A 527 5.44 -14.61 9.55
C ALA A 527 5.14 -14.00 10.92
N GLN A 528 6.15 -13.51 11.64
CA GLN A 528 6.02 -12.92 12.96
C GLN A 528 5.61 -11.43 12.90
N ALA A 529 6.03 -10.67 11.88
CA ALA A 529 5.76 -9.24 11.79
C ALA A 529 4.26 -8.95 11.61
N ASP A 530 3.80 -7.84 12.16
CA ASP A 530 2.39 -7.42 12.05
C ASP A 530 2.04 -6.98 10.63
N VAL A 531 2.98 -6.31 9.97
CA VAL A 531 2.92 -5.99 8.54
C VAL A 531 4.16 -6.55 7.88
N ALA A 532 3.97 -7.54 7.05
CA ALA A 532 5.05 -8.26 6.39
C ALA A 532 4.87 -8.16 4.87
N VAL A 533 5.71 -7.35 4.24
CA VAL A 533 5.65 -7.11 2.79
C VAL A 533 6.68 -8.00 2.10
N ALA A 534 6.22 -9.03 1.41
CA ALA A 534 7.07 -9.84 0.56
C ALA A 534 7.22 -9.20 -0.81
N MET A 535 8.42 -9.31 -1.39
CA MET A 535 8.68 -8.85 -2.75
C MET A 535 8.14 -9.87 -3.77
N ASN A 536 7.54 -9.39 -4.85
CA ASN A 536 7.07 -10.28 -5.93
C ASN A 536 8.23 -11.08 -6.56
N SER A 537 9.41 -10.47 -6.64
CA SER A 537 10.63 -11.14 -7.11
C SER A 537 11.22 -12.12 -6.09
N GLY A 538 10.71 -12.16 -4.89
CA GLY A 538 11.21 -13.00 -3.81
C GLY A 538 10.83 -14.48 -3.95
N THR A 539 11.32 -15.27 -3.00
CA THR A 539 11.04 -16.70 -2.96
C THR A 539 9.56 -16.97 -2.63
N GLN A 540 9.08 -18.13 -3.01
CA GLN A 540 7.71 -18.55 -2.69
C GLN A 540 7.47 -18.62 -1.17
N ALA A 541 8.49 -19.06 -0.40
CA ALA A 541 8.40 -19.10 1.05
C ALA A 541 8.18 -17.71 1.66
N ALA A 542 8.88 -16.68 1.16
CA ALA A 542 8.69 -15.30 1.59
C ALA A 542 7.28 -14.79 1.26
N LYS A 543 6.79 -15.05 0.05
CA LYS A 543 5.44 -14.64 -0.37
C LYS A 543 4.34 -15.28 0.48
N GLU A 544 4.50 -16.55 0.86
CA GLU A 544 3.53 -17.27 1.70
C GLU A 544 3.56 -16.81 3.16
N ALA A 545 4.74 -16.42 3.65
CA ALA A 545 4.90 -15.95 5.03
C ALA A 545 4.40 -14.51 5.22
N GLY A 546 4.48 -13.67 4.19
CA GLY A 546 4.04 -12.28 4.25
C GLY A 546 2.51 -12.14 4.19
N ASN A 547 2.01 -11.01 4.71
CA ASN A 547 0.59 -10.66 4.60
C ASN A 547 0.31 -9.55 3.58
N MET A 548 1.34 -9.10 2.90
CA MET A 548 1.27 -8.22 1.73
C MET A 548 2.32 -8.64 0.72
N VAL A 549 2.08 -8.34 -0.54
CA VAL A 549 3.05 -8.55 -1.61
C VAL A 549 3.23 -7.26 -2.40
N ASP A 550 4.46 -6.81 -2.51
CA ASP A 550 4.85 -5.67 -3.34
C ASP A 550 5.13 -6.15 -4.76
N LEU A 551 4.27 -5.77 -5.69
CA LEU A 551 4.37 -6.18 -7.09
C LEU A 551 5.57 -5.56 -7.82
N ASP A 552 5.98 -4.36 -7.40
CA ASP A 552 7.12 -3.64 -7.99
C ASP A 552 8.46 -4.15 -7.48
N SER A 553 8.45 -5.00 -6.46
CA SER A 553 9.66 -5.48 -5.79
C SER A 553 10.60 -4.35 -5.34
N ASN A 554 10.02 -3.24 -4.89
CA ASN A 554 10.75 -2.07 -4.42
C ASN A 554 10.77 -2.05 -2.88
N PRO A 555 11.91 -2.30 -2.23
CA PRO A 555 11.98 -2.35 -0.78
C PRO A 555 11.55 -1.07 -0.06
N THR A 556 11.61 0.09 -0.74
CA THR A 556 11.15 1.37 -0.16
C THR A 556 9.63 1.49 -0.11
N LYS A 557 8.91 0.57 -0.74
CA LYS A 557 7.44 0.56 -0.78
C LYS A 557 6.82 0.44 0.62
N LEU A 558 7.52 -0.13 1.58
CA LEU A 558 7.04 -0.25 2.95
C LEU A 558 6.62 1.10 3.55
N ILE A 559 7.38 2.16 3.26
CA ILE A 559 7.08 3.52 3.72
C ILE A 559 5.73 3.98 3.14
N GLU A 560 5.50 3.73 1.85
CA GLU A 560 4.26 4.07 1.17
C GLU A 560 3.08 3.25 1.69
N VAL A 561 3.28 1.97 1.96
CA VAL A 561 2.26 1.08 2.56
C VAL A 561 1.78 1.62 3.91
N VAL A 562 2.69 2.00 4.78
CA VAL A 562 2.37 2.60 6.08
C VAL A 562 1.63 3.93 5.91
N HIS A 563 2.05 4.75 4.96
CA HIS A 563 1.40 6.02 4.65
C HIS A 563 -0.07 5.80 4.21
N ILE A 564 -0.33 4.86 3.32
CA ILE A 564 -1.68 4.53 2.84
C ILE A 564 -2.55 4.00 3.99
N GLY A 565 -2.01 3.12 4.83
CA GLY A 565 -2.71 2.60 6.01
C GLY A 565 -3.10 3.71 6.99
N LYS A 566 -2.19 4.63 7.27
CA LYS A 566 -2.45 5.79 8.13
C LYS A 566 -3.51 6.71 7.52
N GLN A 567 -3.45 6.97 6.23
CA GLN A 567 -4.47 7.78 5.54
C GLN A 567 -5.86 7.16 5.67
N MET A 568 -5.98 5.84 5.56
CA MET A 568 -7.25 5.14 5.72
C MET A 568 -7.82 5.32 7.14
N LEU A 569 -6.99 5.14 8.17
CA LEU A 569 -7.40 5.33 9.56
C LEU A 569 -7.81 6.78 9.84
N MET A 570 -7.07 7.73 9.29
CA MET A 570 -7.37 9.15 9.44
C MET A 570 -8.66 9.55 8.74
N THR A 571 -8.92 9.01 7.56
CA THR A 571 -10.17 9.24 6.83
C THR A 571 -11.35 8.74 7.66
N ARG A 572 -11.25 7.55 8.23
CA ARG A 572 -12.27 6.98 9.11
C ARG A 572 -12.50 7.87 10.33
N GLY A 573 -11.44 8.27 11.02
CA GLY A 573 -11.51 9.14 12.19
C GLY A 573 -12.07 10.53 11.90
N SER A 574 -11.64 11.14 10.80
CA SER A 574 -12.12 12.47 10.39
C SER A 574 -13.60 12.46 10.03
N LEU A 575 -14.05 11.49 9.26
CA LEU A 575 -15.46 11.38 8.89
C LEU A 575 -16.34 10.97 10.07
N THR A 576 -15.84 10.19 11.01
CA THR A 576 -16.55 9.89 12.26
C THR A 576 -16.73 11.15 13.10
N THR A 577 -15.68 11.96 13.26
CA THR A 577 -15.74 13.25 13.96
C THR A 577 -16.74 14.19 13.32
N PHE A 578 -16.69 14.31 12.00
CA PHE A 578 -17.65 15.13 11.25
C PHE A 578 -19.08 14.62 11.46
N SER A 579 -19.32 13.31 11.38
CA SER A 579 -20.64 12.70 11.56
C SER A 579 -21.22 13.00 12.93
N ILE A 580 -20.46 12.85 14.00
CA ILE A 580 -20.91 13.13 15.36
C ILE A 580 -21.25 14.62 15.52
N ALA A 581 -20.40 15.52 15.05
CA ALA A 581 -20.63 16.95 15.12
C ALA A 581 -21.86 17.36 14.30
N ASN A 582 -22.01 16.78 13.12
CA ASN A 582 -23.14 16.98 12.22
C ASN A 582 -24.48 16.54 12.87
N ASP A 583 -24.48 15.39 13.55
CA ASP A 583 -25.66 14.89 14.25
C ASP A 583 -26.07 15.82 15.39
N VAL A 584 -25.11 16.30 16.19
CA VAL A 584 -25.38 17.26 17.26
C VAL A 584 -25.97 18.56 16.70
N ALA A 585 -25.43 19.08 15.61
CA ALA A 585 -25.93 20.29 14.97
C ALA A 585 -27.36 20.11 14.43
N LYS A 586 -27.70 18.94 13.90
CA LYS A 586 -29.04 18.64 13.41
C LYS A 586 -30.09 18.63 14.53
N TYR A 587 -29.70 18.39 15.79
CA TYR A 587 -30.63 18.43 16.90
C TYR A 587 -31.28 19.81 17.06
N PHE A 588 -30.57 20.89 16.73
CA PHE A 588 -31.11 22.24 16.77
C PHE A 588 -32.16 22.50 15.68
N ALA A 589 -32.24 21.68 14.65
CA ALA A 589 -33.30 21.74 13.65
C ALA A 589 -34.49 20.86 14.02
N ILE A 590 -34.20 19.59 14.36
CA ILE A 590 -35.23 18.55 14.43
C ILE A 590 -35.96 18.53 15.79
N ILE A 591 -35.26 18.74 16.91
CA ILE A 591 -35.86 18.67 18.24
C ILE A 591 -36.91 19.78 18.48
N PRO A 592 -36.60 21.08 18.23
CA PRO A 592 -37.61 22.12 18.34
C PRO A 592 -38.84 21.86 17.46
N ALA A 593 -38.61 21.40 16.23
CA ALA A 593 -39.69 21.15 15.28
C ALA A 593 -40.57 19.96 15.71
N ALA A 594 -39.95 18.89 16.25
CA ALA A 594 -40.70 17.70 16.69
C ALA A 594 -41.60 17.96 17.90
N PHE A 595 -41.15 18.83 18.82
CA PHE A 595 -41.78 19.01 20.12
C PHE A 595 -42.33 20.43 20.36
N ALA A 596 -42.27 21.34 19.38
CA ALA A 596 -42.71 22.74 19.54
C ALA A 596 -44.18 22.88 19.93
N ALA A 597 -45.05 21.97 19.48
CA ALA A 597 -46.48 21.98 19.82
C ALA A 597 -46.73 21.62 21.29
N VAL A 598 -45.90 20.75 21.88
CA VAL A 598 -46.05 20.27 23.27
C VAL A 598 -45.26 21.13 24.25
N TYR A 599 -44.08 21.53 23.86
CA TYR A 599 -43.17 22.34 24.66
C TYR A 599 -42.73 23.60 23.92
N PRO A 600 -43.55 24.67 23.94
CA PRO A 600 -43.20 25.92 23.23
C PRO A 600 -41.85 26.53 23.65
N GLN A 601 -41.37 26.24 24.86
CA GLN A 601 -40.09 26.69 25.35
C GLN A 601 -38.92 26.18 24.52
N LEU A 602 -39.05 25.04 23.85
CA LEU A 602 -38.00 24.49 22.98
C LEU A 602 -37.78 25.31 21.71
N ALA A 603 -38.68 26.25 21.38
CA ALA A 603 -38.50 27.20 20.29
C ALA A 603 -37.19 28.06 20.48
N MET A 604 -36.73 28.20 21.70
CA MET A 604 -35.41 28.84 21.97
C MET A 604 -34.25 28.10 21.34
N LEU A 605 -34.36 26.81 21.11
CA LEU A 605 -33.35 25.99 20.47
C LEU A 605 -33.35 26.12 18.94
N ASN A 606 -34.38 26.77 18.35
CA ASN A 606 -34.44 27.05 16.91
C ASN A 606 -33.49 28.21 16.54
N VAL A 607 -32.19 27.99 16.78
CA VAL A 607 -31.13 28.97 16.50
C VAL A 607 -31.01 29.23 14.99
N MET A 608 -31.31 28.25 14.16
CA MET A 608 -31.29 28.39 12.69
C MET A 608 -32.38 29.31 12.16
N GLY A 609 -33.43 29.58 12.94
CA GLY A 609 -34.55 30.41 12.50
C GLY A 609 -35.33 29.80 11.35
N LEU A 610 -35.64 28.52 11.45
CA LEU A 610 -36.35 27.77 10.42
C LEU A 610 -37.84 28.21 10.33
N HIS A 611 -38.38 28.18 9.12
CA HIS A 611 -39.70 28.74 8.80
C HIS A 611 -40.87 28.11 9.57
N SER A 612 -40.94 26.78 9.59
CA SER A 612 -42.00 26.04 10.26
C SER A 612 -41.49 24.69 10.76
N PRO A 613 -42.24 24.01 11.66
CA PRO A 613 -41.84 22.65 12.06
C PRO A 613 -41.75 21.69 10.88
N SER A 614 -42.68 21.73 9.92
CA SER A 614 -42.67 20.88 8.73
C SER A 614 -41.47 21.18 7.83
N SER A 615 -41.17 22.45 7.58
CA SER A 615 -39.98 22.81 6.78
C SER A 615 -38.69 22.46 7.48
N ALA A 616 -38.60 22.60 8.79
CA ALA A 616 -37.46 22.26 9.58
C ALA A 616 -37.16 20.77 9.53
N ILE A 617 -38.14 19.92 9.71
CA ILE A 617 -38.02 18.45 9.65
C ILE A 617 -37.61 18.02 8.24
N LEU A 618 -38.28 18.52 7.22
CA LEU A 618 -37.98 18.16 5.84
C LEU A 618 -36.59 18.66 5.43
N SER A 619 -36.19 19.88 5.82
CA SER A 619 -34.83 20.41 5.58
C SER A 619 -33.75 19.55 6.24
N ALA A 620 -33.97 19.11 7.48
CA ALA A 620 -33.03 18.25 8.19
C ALA A 620 -32.91 16.90 7.51
N VAL A 621 -33.99 16.28 7.06
CA VAL A 621 -33.98 15.00 6.34
C VAL A 621 -33.27 15.13 4.99
N ILE A 622 -33.56 16.18 4.25
CA ILE A 622 -32.90 16.46 2.96
C ILE A 622 -31.39 16.65 3.17
N PHE A 623 -31.02 17.46 4.14
CA PHE A 623 -29.59 17.67 4.46
C PHE A 623 -28.91 16.37 4.85
N ASN A 624 -29.55 15.54 5.65
CA ASN A 624 -29.01 14.25 6.08
C ASN A 624 -28.71 13.32 4.89
N ALA A 625 -29.54 13.35 3.85
CA ALA A 625 -29.30 12.63 2.61
C ALA A 625 -28.16 13.26 1.79
N LEU A 626 -28.19 14.56 1.57
CA LEU A 626 -27.24 15.27 0.71
C LEU A 626 -25.82 15.24 1.25
N ILE A 627 -25.63 15.31 2.56
CA ILE A 627 -24.29 15.30 3.16
C ILE A 627 -23.54 14.01 2.86
N ILE A 628 -24.22 12.90 2.72
CA ILE A 628 -23.62 11.63 2.33
C ILE A 628 -23.00 11.77 0.94
N VAL A 629 -23.73 12.34 -0.02
CA VAL A 629 -23.24 12.56 -1.39
C VAL A 629 -22.02 13.46 -1.41
N PHE A 630 -22.05 14.58 -0.68
CA PHE A 630 -20.95 15.54 -0.64
C PHE A 630 -19.68 14.97 0.00
N LEU A 631 -19.81 13.98 0.86
CA LEU A 631 -18.68 13.32 1.51
C LEU A 631 -18.14 12.11 0.74
N ILE A 632 -18.85 11.64 -0.29
CA ILE A 632 -18.38 10.50 -1.10
C ILE A 632 -16.98 10.73 -1.68
N PRO A 633 -16.66 11.87 -2.33
CA PRO A 633 -15.32 12.11 -2.85
C PRO A 633 -14.25 12.01 -1.76
N LEU A 634 -14.51 12.55 -0.58
CA LEU A 634 -13.58 12.50 0.54
C LEU A 634 -13.40 11.07 1.07
N ALA A 635 -14.48 10.29 1.13
CA ALA A 635 -14.43 8.88 1.54
C ALA A 635 -13.62 8.03 0.55
N LEU A 636 -13.77 8.28 -0.74
CA LEU A 636 -13.09 7.53 -1.80
C LEU A 636 -11.63 7.93 -1.97
N LYS A 637 -11.33 9.22 -1.95
CA LYS A 637 -9.98 9.75 -2.11
C LYS A 637 -9.15 9.65 -0.84
N GLY A 638 -9.80 9.76 0.32
CA GLY A 638 -9.15 9.89 1.61
C GLY A 638 -8.82 11.35 1.95
N VAL A 639 -8.71 11.63 3.25
CA VAL A 639 -8.30 12.95 3.75
C VAL A 639 -6.83 13.19 3.44
N SER A 640 -6.44 14.47 3.29
CA SER A 640 -5.03 14.85 3.16
C SER A 640 -4.25 14.35 4.36
N TYR A 641 -3.23 13.54 4.09
CA TYR A 641 -2.32 13.05 5.10
C TYR A 641 -1.17 14.05 5.29
N ARG A 642 -0.92 14.43 6.53
CA ARG A 642 0.26 15.22 6.91
C ARG A 642 1.05 14.46 7.98
N PRO A 643 2.39 14.43 7.91
CA PRO A 643 3.22 13.79 8.92
C PRO A 643 3.22 14.60 10.22
N LEU A 644 2.23 14.34 11.07
CA LEU A 644 2.05 14.98 12.36
C LEU A 644 2.00 13.93 13.46
N SER A 645 2.29 14.33 14.70
CA SER A 645 2.08 13.46 15.86
C SER A 645 0.60 13.13 16.07
N ALA A 646 0.30 12.05 16.77
CA ALA A 646 -1.09 11.63 17.04
C ALA A 646 -1.90 12.77 17.72
N SER A 647 -1.31 13.49 18.66
CA SER A 647 -1.97 14.62 19.34
C SER A 647 -2.23 15.80 18.41
N ALA A 648 -1.28 16.12 17.50
CA ALA A 648 -1.45 17.17 16.52
C ALA A 648 -2.53 16.83 15.49
N MET A 649 -2.62 15.55 15.07
CA MET A 649 -3.66 15.08 14.17
C MET A 649 -5.04 15.10 14.81
N LEU A 650 -5.16 14.68 16.05
CA LEU A 650 -6.42 14.77 16.80
C LEU A 650 -6.90 16.22 16.88
N ARG A 651 -5.99 17.17 17.22
CA ARG A 651 -6.29 18.60 17.27
C ARG A 651 -6.75 19.13 15.92
N ARG A 652 -6.05 18.76 14.84
CA ARG A 652 -6.42 19.16 13.48
C ARG A 652 -7.80 18.64 13.09
N ASN A 653 -8.08 17.37 13.36
CA ASN A 653 -9.38 16.76 13.08
C ASN A 653 -10.51 17.43 13.86
N LEU A 654 -10.30 17.74 15.13
CA LEU A 654 -11.28 18.44 15.94
C LEU A 654 -11.56 19.85 15.41
N TRP A 655 -10.56 20.59 14.93
CA TRP A 655 -10.75 21.92 14.36
C TRP A 655 -11.42 21.86 12.99
N ILE A 656 -10.95 21.02 12.09
CA ILE A 656 -11.46 21.00 10.71
C ILE A 656 -12.80 20.28 10.63
N TYR A 657 -12.87 19.07 11.12
CA TYR A 657 -14.04 18.20 10.95
C TYR A 657 -15.06 18.35 12.07
N GLY A 658 -14.62 18.60 13.28
CA GLY A 658 -15.52 18.87 14.41
C GLY A 658 -16.22 20.22 14.26
N LEU A 659 -15.46 21.29 14.11
CA LEU A 659 -16.03 22.63 13.92
C LEU A 659 -16.78 22.74 12.59
N GLY A 660 -16.22 22.21 11.50
CA GLY A 660 -16.88 22.14 10.20
C GLY A 660 -18.15 21.35 10.25
N GLY A 661 -18.15 20.20 10.94
CA GLY A 661 -19.34 19.37 11.15
C GLY A 661 -20.42 20.05 11.96
N LEU A 662 -20.07 20.94 12.87
CA LEU A 662 -21.03 21.76 13.61
C LEU A 662 -21.61 22.89 12.76
N LEU A 663 -20.77 23.58 11.96
CA LEU A 663 -21.19 24.75 11.18
C LEU A 663 -21.93 24.40 9.89
N VAL A 664 -21.51 23.35 9.18
CA VAL A 664 -22.10 22.99 7.88
C VAL A 664 -23.60 22.72 7.97
N PRO A 665 -24.15 21.99 8.98
CA PRO A 665 -25.59 21.80 9.09
C PRO A 665 -26.36 23.09 9.31
N PHE A 666 -25.83 24.03 10.08
CA PHE A 666 -26.47 25.34 10.31
C PHE A 666 -26.66 26.10 8.98
N ILE A 667 -25.63 26.10 8.15
CA ILE A 667 -25.68 26.76 6.84
C ILE A 667 -26.54 25.95 5.87
N GLY A 668 -26.31 24.63 5.76
CA GLY A 668 -26.94 23.74 4.80
C GLY A 668 -28.45 23.58 5.04
N ILE A 669 -28.86 23.31 6.28
CA ILE A 669 -30.27 23.17 6.65
C ILE A 669 -31.04 24.48 6.45
N LYS A 670 -30.43 25.61 6.84
CA LYS A 670 -31.03 26.92 6.62
C LYS A 670 -31.20 27.24 5.14
N ALA A 671 -30.19 26.95 4.32
CA ALA A 671 -30.29 27.13 2.87
C ALA A 671 -31.39 26.29 2.25
N ILE A 672 -31.53 25.01 2.66
CA ILE A 672 -32.59 24.13 2.19
C ILE A 672 -33.98 24.63 2.63
N ASP A 673 -34.08 25.08 3.88
CA ASP A 673 -35.31 25.66 4.40
C ASP A 673 -35.75 26.89 3.60
N LEU A 674 -34.84 27.79 3.25
CA LEU A 674 -35.10 28.93 2.40
C LEU A 674 -35.57 28.53 1.00
N LEU A 675 -34.95 27.54 0.40
CA LEU A 675 -35.33 27.02 -0.92
C LEU A 675 -36.73 26.39 -0.90
N LEU A 676 -37.07 25.62 0.13
CA LEU A 676 -38.39 25.04 0.31
C LEU A 676 -39.44 26.11 0.49
N THR A 677 -39.15 27.15 1.25
CA THR A 677 -40.06 28.28 1.48
C THR A 677 -40.29 29.08 0.21
N LEU A 678 -39.22 29.40 -0.55
CA LEU A 678 -39.30 30.15 -1.80
C LEU A 678 -40.02 29.38 -2.92
N SER A 679 -39.89 28.07 -2.95
CA SER A 679 -40.54 27.21 -3.94
C SER A 679 -42.01 26.95 -3.63
N GLY A 680 -42.50 27.34 -2.46
CA GLY A 680 -43.88 27.11 -2.04
C GLY A 680 -44.23 25.69 -1.68
N LEU A 681 -43.21 24.80 -1.53
CA LEU A 681 -43.43 23.39 -1.18
C LEU A 681 -43.78 23.18 0.30
N VAL A 682 -43.57 24.21 1.14
CA VAL A 682 -43.87 24.14 2.58
C VAL A 682 -44.54 25.43 3.03
#